data_2e736e2f7c1f4be5c25c862213cc042e
#
_entry.id   2e736e2f7c1f4be5c25c862213cc042e
#
_cell.length_a   1.000
_cell.length_b   1.000
_cell.length_c   1.000
_cell.angle_alpha   90.00
_cell.angle_beta   90.00
_cell.angle_gamma   90.00
#
_symmetry.space_group_name_H-M   'P 1'
#
loop_
_entity.id
_entity.type
_entity.pdbx_description
1 polymer ?
#
loop_
_entity_poly.entity_id
_entity_poly.type
_entity_poly.pdbx_seq_one_letter_code
_entity_poly.pdbx_strand_id
1 'polypeptide(L)'
;MKGLSEEIELSIKNALEGMVLSVNILKVDDEKLSALVKSRIDSFSAIKEMLVTWQNSPNAPSHEKLKSYIINLVDAGENSIEVLREALKKNIDFDVLEAEKYGTAIKSKPIILKAITDINAGNMELRNQIEADKFDLQERDFKRGFPEKFANQEFYPTKNYHKEWYDVETDSVMICPLGTKGEIITLDGLNIMLPKKPKQTEILYHRLPKEQQFWRRTEMPAGLTPDTEEAYTEFILKEFKRRREGLWFMNNGKAVYVTPEHYMGLQWNQMADTGGYKDFRMAQAKMYYYAKACLVDLRSVGMFFTKGRRTGFTEMVLDHLVQTSTSTKNFKGGITSKTNDDAEVAFLKYSYVIQNLPFFFQPVVKGKIDDTKKMVFGKPSDNSKASKKNRDSSTNDYLNSMVDFRATAVLSYDSVKLDMYLGDESSKWEHLSYIAHWNNIKPTMVQGGRVVGKAFIGSTVNPMKKGGEDFQTLEKGSNVLKRNSNGRTTTGLYSYFLPAHQNAEDYTDKYGICHTTVELGKSFVNAFGELKLIGSLQYLENEFRSARLLGEKYYWNARRLDPITKADAFRDESVSSIFDEEKINDQLDHNELYDVRKTLVRGNFSWENDIPDSKVIWKPSEKGRFLVGWIPPEDMRNKFTNKRNEFGHVCKHPLNDDLGAFGVDTYDQDSVQGSKLEDTENGSEYNSGSKGAMLGLTGTTLKNAPSNFFFLEYITRPQTAEIFFEDCLMACIFYGMPALIESNKTRFLLHFRNRGYRGYSINRFDKPMNKLSQTEKDLGGIPSSGADIITSHWTGIESYIDKYVGKYCQGQNTFAVREEGEMGSMPFDRTLKDWAKFNVAKRTDFDATIASGYAIMAVNRKPYIEPKPPTSAVSIQFKQYSN
;
A
#
# COMPACT_ATOMS: atom_id res chain seq x y z
N MET A 1 -38.66 -4.40 36.07
CA MET A 1 -38.35 -3.24 35.21
C MET A 1 -39.67 -2.65 34.72
N LYS A 2 -39.84 -1.32 34.78
CA LYS A 2 -40.99 -0.70 34.15
C LYS A 2 -40.76 -0.72 32.64
N GLY A 3 -41.78 -1.04 31.86
CA GLY A 3 -41.76 -0.91 30.40
C GLY A 3 -41.61 0.53 29.97
N LEU A 4 -41.31 0.76 28.69
CA LEU A 4 -41.40 2.10 28.11
C LEU A 4 -42.81 2.62 28.23
N SER A 5 -42.99 3.94 28.38
CA SER A 5 -44.33 4.52 28.32
C SER A 5 -44.91 4.31 26.94
N GLU A 6 -46.26 4.25 26.90
CA GLU A 6 -47.02 4.09 25.64
C GLU A 6 -46.63 5.17 24.59
N GLU A 7 -46.35 6.39 25.08
CA GLU A 7 -45.97 7.52 24.22
C GLU A 7 -44.58 7.32 23.59
N ILE A 8 -43.59 6.77 24.33
CA ILE A 8 -42.26 6.45 23.76
C ILE A 8 -42.38 5.27 22.80
N GLU A 9 -43.14 4.24 23.14
CA GLU A 9 -43.42 3.12 22.23
C GLU A 9 -44.09 3.59 20.97
N LEU A 10 -45.08 4.49 21.08
CA LEU A 10 -45.73 5.07 19.91
C LEU A 10 -44.77 5.92 19.07
N SER A 11 -43.89 6.68 19.71
CA SER A 11 -42.89 7.49 19.00
C SER A 11 -41.89 6.63 18.25
N ILE A 12 -41.42 5.51 18.84
CA ILE A 12 -40.55 4.54 18.16
C ILE A 12 -41.31 3.88 16.99
N LYS A 13 -42.58 3.49 17.21
CA LYS A 13 -43.42 2.93 16.16
C LYS A 13 -43.60 3.90 15.00
N ASN A 14 -43.93 5.15 15.28
CA ASN A 14 -44.10 6.19 14.25
C ASN A 14 -42.81 6.46 13.49
N ALA A 15 -41.63 6.43 14.16
CA ALA A 15 -40.34 6.54 13.51
C ALA A 15 -40.08 5.36 12.54
N LEU A 16 -40.43 4.14 12.95
CA LEU A 16 -40.33 2.95 12.10
C LEU A 16 -41.30 3.00 10.91
N GLU A 17 -42.51 3.46 11.13
CA GLU A 17 -43.51 3.68 10.07
C GLU A 17 -43.06 4.80 9.11
N GLY A 18 -42.40 5.84 9.63
CA GLY A 18 -41.75 6.87 8.81
C GLY A 18 -40.69 6.32 7.86
N MET A 19 -39.95 5.27 8.27
CA MET A 19 -39.02 4.56 7.39
C MET A 19 -39.74 3.89 6.22
N VAL A 20 -40.94 3.32 6.46
CA VAL A 20 -41.75 2.69 5.40
C VAL A 20 -42.30 3.73 4.42
N LEU A 21 -42.68 4.90 4.91
CA LEU A 21 -43.24 5.98 4.09
C LEU A 21 -42.16 6.69 3.24
N SER A 22 -40.89 6.53 3.58
CA SER A 22 -39.75 7.20 2.93
C SER A 22 -39.28 6.51 1.66
N VAL A 23 -40.14 5.84 0.97
CA VAL A 23 -39.85 5.03 -0.26
C VAL A 23 -39.16 5.84 -1.35
N ASN A 24 -39.49 7.12 -1.45
CA ASN A 24 -38.99 7.99 -2.52
C ASN A 24 -37.48 8.21 -2.48
N ILE A 25 -36.85 8.11 -1.31
CA ILE A 25 -35.41 8.31 -1.15
C ILE A 25 -34.62 7.12 -1.69
N LEU A 26 -35.13 5.91 -1.49
CA LEU A 26 -34.48 4.70 -1.91
C LEU A 26 -34.93 4.20 -3.30
N LYS A 27 -35.99 4.81 -3.88
CA LYS A 27 -36.61 4.39 -5.15
C LYS A 27 -36.94 2.88 -5.15
N VAL A 28 -37.48 2.39 -4.06
CA VAL A 28 -37.91 1.01 -3.84
C VAL A 28 -39.41 0.98 -3.68
N ASP A 29 -40.07 -0.10 -4.03
CA ASP A 29 -41.50 -0.26 -3.78
C ASP A 29 -41.81 -0.40 -2.27
N ASP A 30 -42.98 0.07 -1.86
CA ASP A 30 -43.41 0.12 -0.46
C ASP A 30 -43.42 -1.27 0.22
N GLU A 31 -43.72 -2.34 -0.53
CA GLU A 31 -43.79 -3.69 -0.01
C GLU A 31 -42.42 -4.21 0.44
N LYS A 32 -41.41 -3.99 -0.38
CA LYS A 32 -40.03 -4.41 -0.08
C LYS A 32 -39.49 -3.65 1.14
N LEU A 33 -39.72 -2.34 1.18
CA LEU A 33 -39.29 -1.52 2.31
C LEU A 33 -40.04 -1.90 3.59
N SER A 34 -41.32 -2.14 3.49
CA SER A 34 -42.19 -2.58 4.60
C SER A 34 -41.72 -3.94 5.13
N ALA A 35 -41.40 -4.89 4.24
CA ALA A 35 -40.87 -6.18 4.62
C ALA A 35 -39.50 -6.06 5.31
N LEU A 36 -38.63 -5.19 4.82
CA LEU A 36 -37.34 -4.92 5.44
C LEU A 36 -37.48 -4.34 6.83
N VAL A 37 -38.33 -3.31 6.99
CA VAL A 37 -38.59 -2.70 8.31
C VAL A 37 -39.16 -3.73 9.26
N LYS A 38 -40.11 -4.55 8.82
CA LYS A 38 -40.67 -5.65 9.64
C LYS A 38 -39.61 -6.66 10.05
N SER A 39 -38.73 -7.04 9.13
CA SER A 39 -37.63 -7.97 9.43
C SER A 39 -36.59 -7.38 10.42
N ARG A 40 -36.59 -6.08 10.62
CA ARG A 40 -35.72 -5.34 11.54
C ARG A 40 -36.37 -4.94 12.86
N ILE A 41 -37.66 -5.19 13.03
CA ILE A 41 -38.34 -4.90 14.30
C ILE A 41 -37.65 -5.58 15.48
N ASP A 42 -37.17 -6.81 15.29
CA ASP A 42 -36.42 -7.52 16.35
C ASP A 42 -35.08 -6.84 16.67
N SER A 43 -34.41 -6.24 15.70
CA SER A 43 -33.19 -5.45 15.92
C SER A 43 -33.49 -4.17 16.71
N PHE A 44 -34.67 -3.58 16.52
CA PHE A 44 -35.13 -2.45 17.30
C PHE A 44 -35.63 -2.84 18.70
N SER A 45 -35.92 -4.11 18.95
CA SER A 45 -36.22 -4.59 20.30
C SER A 45 -35.03 -4.37 21.25
N ALA A 46 -33.81 -4.49 20.73
CA ALA A 46 -32.60 -4.18 21.48
C ALA A 46 -32.50 -2.69 21.85
N ILE A 47 -32.89 -1.81 20.95
CA ILE A 47 -32.98 -0.36 21.24
C ILE A 47 -34.06 -0.11 22.31
N LYS A 48 -35.22 -0.75 22.18
CA LYS A 48 -36.30 -0.64 23.14
C LYS A 48 -35.86 -1.10 24.53
N GLU A 49 -35.21 -2.24 24.65
CA GLU A 49 -34.65 -2.75 25.92
C GLU A 49 -33.60 -1.78 26.49
N MET A 50 -32.74 -1.24 25.64
CA MET A 50 -31.76 -0.28 26.07
C MET A 50 -32.43 1.00 26.59
N LEU A 51 -33.43 1.53 25.91
CA LEU A 51 -34.18 2.71 26.33
C LEU A 51 -34.90 2.45 27.65
N VAL A 52 -35.47 1.24 27.86
CA VAL A 52 -36.04 0.83 29.16
C VAL A 52 -34.98 0.80 30.24
N THR A 53 -33.84 0.25 29.98
CA THR A 53 -32.71 0.16 30.91
C THR A 53 -32.20 1.58 31.26
N TRP A 54 -32.08 2.43 30.26
CA TRP A 54 -31.63 3.81 30.41
C TRP A 54 -32.62 4.64 31.23
N GLN A 55 -33.91 4.53 30.92
CA GLN A 55 -34.99 5.21 31.64
C GLN A 55 -35.05 4.81 33.12
N ASN A 56 -34.70 3.56 33.44
CA ASN A 56 -34.70 3.06 34.82
C ASN A 56 -33.36 3.24 35.56
N SER A 57 -32.36 3.85 34.92
CA SER A 57 -31.08 4.14 35.54
C SER A 57 -31.16 5.39 36.45
N PRO A 58 -30.39 5.45 37.56
CA PRO A 58 -30.36 6.63 38.43
C PRO A 58 -29.89 7.90 37.72
N ASN A 59 -29.10 7.77 36.65
CA ASN A 59 -28.53 8.87 35.88
C ASN A 59 -29.21 9.05 34.51
N ALA A 60 -30.36 8.44 34.30
CA ALA A 60 -31.07 8.55 33.04
C ALA A 60 -31.58 9.97 32.77
N PRO A 61 -31.63 10.39 31.50
CA PRO A 61 -32.37 11.61 31.16
C PRO A 61 -33.82 11.44 31.56
N SER A 62 -34.48 12.56 31.86
CA SER A 62 -35.91 12.50 32.21
C SER A 62 -36.72 11.88 31.06
N HIS A 63 -37.82 11.22 31.44
CA HIS A 63 -38.75 10.64 30.47
C HIS A 63 -39.21 11.66 29.41
N GLU A 64 -39.50 12.87 29.83
CA GLU A 64 -39.86 14.01 28.96
C GLU A 64 -38.76 14.33 27.96
N LYS A 65 -37.50 14.30 28.40
CA LYS A 65 -36.37 14.59 27.52
C LYS A 65 -36.13 13.48 26.48
N LEU A 66 -36.27 12.22 26.87
CA LEU A 66 -36.16 11.07 25.96
C LEU A 66 -37.31 11.06 24.95
N LYS A 67 -38.55 11.33 25.42
CA LYS A 67 -39.73 11.47 24.59
C LYS A 67 -39.58 12.65 23.62
N SER A 68 -39.17 13.83 24.13
CA SER A 68 -38.97 15.01 23.30
C SER A 68 -37.92 14.76 22.22
N TYR A 69 -36.87 14.04 22.56
CA TYR A 69 -35.81 13.68 21.57
C TYR A 69 -36.38 12.80 20.45
N ILE A 70 -37.10 11.73 20.80
CA ILE A 70 -37.71 10.82 19.80
C ILE A 70 -38.79 11.55 18.99
N ILE A 71 -39.64 12.36 19.62
CA ILE A 71 -40.66 13.17 18.93
C ILE A 71 -40.01 14.16 17.97
N ASN A 72 -38.99 14.88 18.39
CA ASN A 72 -38.26 15.80 17.53
C ASN A 72 -37.63 15.11 16.31
N LEU A 73 -37.21 13.85 16.42
CA LEU A 73 -36.75 13.06 15.28
C LEU A 73 -37.87 12.75 14.28
N VAL A 74 -39.08 12.49 14.79
CA VAL A 74 -40.26 12.21 13.96
C VAL A 74 -40.83 13.51 13.38
N ASP A 75 -40.91 14.58 14.19
CA ASP A 75 -41.48 15.88 13.82
C ASP A 75 -40.58 16.71 12.89
N ALA A 76 -39.30 16.35 12.74
CA ALA A 76 -38.41 17.00 11.79
C ALA A 76 -38.91 16.93 10.31
N GLY A 77 -40.10 16.39 10.11
CA GLY A 77 -40.86 16.46 8.84
C GLY A 77 -40.31 15.60 7.70
N GLU A 78 -39.26 14.88 7.98
CA GLU A 78 -38.55 14.09 6.98
C GLU A 78 -38.57 12.61 7.39
N ASN A 79 -39.66 11.97 7.11
CA ASN A 79 -39.88 10.54 7.39
C ASN A 79 -39.09 9.65 6.42
N SER A 80 -37.77 9.76 6.44
CA SER A 80 -36.92 8.95 5.58
C SER A 80 -36.01 8.01 6.39
N ILE A 81 -35.67 6.87 5.81
CA ILE A 81 -34.65 5.95 6.39
C ILE A 81 -33.35 6.69 6.63
N GLU A 82 -32.97 7.60 5.73
CA GLU A 82 -31.73 8.35 5.83
C GLU A 82 -31.75 9.30 7.02
N VAL A 83 -32.86 10.02 7.22
CA VAL A 83 -33.04 10.93 8.35
C VAL A 83 -33.10 10.16 9.66
N LEU A 84 -33.79 9.02 9.70
CA LEU A 84 -33.81 8.19 10.90
C LEU A 84 -32.44 7.58 11.22
N ARG A 85 -31.70 7.18 10.18
CA ARG A 85 -30.33 6.70 10.35
C ARG A 85 -29.41 7.80 10.86
N GLU A 86 -29.49 8.99 10.27
CA GLU A 86 -28.73 10.16 10.75
C GLU A 86 -29.16 10.55 12.16
N ALA A 87 -30.42 10.44 12.48
CA ALA A 87 -30.92 10.71 13.82
C ALA A 87 -30.41 9.68 14.83
N LEU A 88 -30.40 8.39 14.48
CA LEU A 88 -29.82 7.35 15.32
C LEU A 88 -28.30 7.49 15.44
N LYS A 89 -27.63 7.91 14.38
CA LYS A 89 -26.20 8.23 14.41
C LYS A 89 -25.94 9.44 15.30
N LYS A 90 -26.74 10.50 15.19
CA LYS A 90 -26.69 11.66 16.07
C LYS A 90 -26.96 11.27 17.53
N ASN A 91 -27.84 10.30 17.76
CA ASN A 91 -28.08 9.78 19.09
C ASN A 91 -26.88 9.02 19.65
N ILE A 92 -26.11 8.33 18.81
CA ILE A 92 -24.84 7.73 19.22
C ILE A 92 -23.79 8.80 19.50
N ASP A 93 -23.67 9.79 18.60
CA ASP A 93 -22.77 10.91 18.78
C ASP A 93 -23.20 11.76 19.97
N PHE A 94 -24.52 11.93 20.16
CA PHE A 94 -25.12 12.56 21.33
C PHE A 94 -24.87 11.72 22.57
N ASP A 95 -24.96 10.39 22.49
CA ASP A 95 -24.64 9.50 23.59
C ASP A 95 -23.16 9.58 23.99
N VAL A 96 -22.27 9.81 23.04
CA VAL A 96 -20.84 10.09 23.33
C VAL A 96 -20.70 11.43 24.06
N LEU A 97 -21.39 12.46 23.57
CA LEU A 97 -21.40 13.82 24.18
C LEU A 97 -22.18 13.83 25.50
N GLU A 98 -23.32 13.15 25.56
CA GLU A 98 -24.21 13.07 26.74
C GLU A 98 -23.79 11.94 27.71
N ALA A 99 -22.94 11.00 27.30
CA ALA A 99 -22.37 9.98 28.20
C ALA A 99 -21.57 10.62 29.34
N GLU A 100 -20.87 11.69 29.03
CA GLU A 100 -20.22 12.52 30.04
C GLU A 100 -21.24 13.16 31.01
N LYS A 101 -22.44 13.45 30.51
CA LYS A 101 -23.48 14.17 31.25
C LYS A 101 -24.40 13.24 32.05
N TYR A 102 -24.71 12.05 31.49
CA TYR A 102 -25.69 11.16 32.09
C TYR A 102 -25.09 9.85 32.61
N GLY A 103 -23.86 9.56 32.33
CA GLY A 103 -23.10 8.40 32.84
C GLY A 103 -23.55 7.01 32.42
N THR A 104 -24.68 6.90 31.72
CA THR A 104 -25.32 5.64 31.30
C THR A 104 -25.25 5.38 29.81
N ALA A 105 -25.05 6.41 29.01
CA ALA A 105 -25.00 6.34 27.56
C ALA A 105 -23.90 5.44 27.02
N ILE A 106 -22.77 5.31 27.74
CA ILE A 106 -21.67 4.41 27.37
C ILE A 106 -22.13 2.97 27.34
N LYS A 107 -23.01 2.54 28.27
CA LYS A 107 -23.52 1.17 28.31
C LYS A 107 -24.51 0.89 27.17
N SER A 108 -25.25 1.89 26.72
CA SER A 108 -26.22 1.78 25.64
C SER A 108 -25.61 1.91 24.25
N LYS A 109 -24.45 2.57 24.15
CA LYS A 109 -23.75 2.79 22.87
C LYS A 109 -23.57 1.54 22.01
N PRO A 110 -23.13 0.37 22.53
CA PRO A 110 -23.01 -0.84 21.73
C PRO A 110 -24.32 -1.31 21.09
N ILE A 111 -25.44 -1.15 21.81
CA ILE A 111 -26.77 -1.54 21.34
C ILE A 111 -27.23 -0.62 20.22
N ILE A 112 -27.03 0.68 20.39
CA ILE A 112 -27.37 1.70 19.38
C ILE A 112 -26.50 1.52 18.15
N LEU A 113 -25.19 1.31 18.31
CA LEU A 113 -24.28 1.00 17.21
C LEU A 113 -24.71 -0.24 16.44
N LYS A 114 -25.09 -1.31 17.15
CA LYS A 114 -25.59 -2.52 16.53
C LYS A 114 -26.85 -2.25 15.72
N ALA A 115 -27.81 -1.52 16.29
CA ALA A 115 -29.04 -1.18 15.59
C ALA A 115 -28.79 -0.32 14.34
N ILE A 116 -27.89 0.67 14.39
CA ILE A 116 -27.50 1.46 13.23
C ILE A 116 -26.78 0.59 12.18
N THR A 117 -25.92 -0.31 12.62
CA THR A 117 -25.24 -1.26 11.72
C THR A 117 -26.28 -2.16 11.03
N ASP A 118 -27.28 -2.64 11.76
CA ASP A 118 -28.33 -3.48 11.20
C ASP A 118 -29.21 -2.69 10.21
N ILE A 119 -29.57 -1.45 10.50
CA ILE A 119 -30.28 -0.56 9.57
C ILE A 119 -29.44 -0.30 8.34
N ASN A 120 -28.15 0.01 8.50
CA ASN A 120 -27.24 0.25 7.39
C ASN A 120 -27.07 -1.01 6.54
N ALA A 121 -26.96 -2.18 7.16
CA ALA A 121 -26.89 -3.46 6.46
C ALA A 121 -28.20 -3.73 5.67
N GLY A 122 -29.36 -3.46 6.29
CA GLY A 122 -30.64 -3.56 5.61
C GLY A 122 -30.78 -2.62 4.42
N ASN A 123 -30.33 -1.38 4.56
CA ASN A 123 -30.27 -0.44 3.45
C ASN A 123 -29.33 -0.90 2.34
N MET A 124 -28.20 -1.51 2.71
CA MET A 124 -27.28 -2.09 1.74
C MET A 124 -27.86 -3.34 1.07
N GLU A 125 -28.57 -4.19 1.81
CA GLU A 125 -29.29 -5.33 1.23
C GLU A 125 -30.32 -4.86 0.20
N LEU A 126 -31.07 -3.81 0.53
CA LEU A 126 -32.08 -3.24 -0.37
C LEU A 126 -31.44 -2.62 -1.62
N ARG A 127 -30.37 -1.83 -1.42
CA ARG A 127 -29.59 -1.29 -2.54
C ARG A 127 -28.98 -2.40 -3.39
N ASN A 128 -28.41 -3.42 -2.76
CA ASN A 128 -27.85 -4.57 -3.43
C ASN A 128 -28.92 -5.39 -4.13
N GLN A 129 -30.14 -5.44 -3.61
CA GLN A 129 -31.27 -6.13 -4.24
C GLN A 129 -31.79 -5.36 -5.44
N ILE A 130 -31.94 -4.02 -5.37
CA ILE A 130 -32.26 -3.17 -6.51
C ILE A 130 -31.20 -3.29 -7.59
N GLU A 131 -29.98 -3.41 -7.18
CA GLU A 131 -28.86 -3.53 -8.09
C GLU A 131 -28.64 -4.94 -8.56
N ALA A 132 -28.96 -5.95 -7.75
CA ALA A 132 -29.07 -7.33 -8.18
C ALA A 132 -30.23 -7.50 -9.18
N ASP A 133 -31.36 -6.83 -8.98
CA ASP A 133 -32.45 -6.80 -9.98
C ASP A 133 -31.97 -6.11 -11.28
N LYS A 134 -31.05 -5.13 -11.20
CA LYS A 134 -30.32 -4.60 -12.36
C LYS A 134 -29.26 -5.56 -12.88
N PHE A 135 -28.66 -6.39 -12.02
CA PHE A 135 -27.69 -7.42 -12.36
C PHE A 135 -28.34 -8.78 -12.69
N ASP A 136 -29.59 -9.04 -12.32
CA ASP A 136 -30.37 -10.15 -12.86
C ASP A 136 -30.60 -9.96 -14.39
N LEU A 137 -30.54 -8.71 -14.87
CA LEU A 137 -30.33 -8.40 -16.28
C LEU A 137 -28.91 -8.76 -16.79
N GLN A 138 -27.98 -9.02 -15.89
CA GLN A 138 -26.63 -9.54 -16.16
C GLN A 138 -26.50 -11.01 -15.70
N GLU A 139 -27.61 -11.73 -15.61
CA GLU A 139 -27.58 -13.18 -15.40
C GLU A 139 -26.63 -13.82 -16.39
N ARG A 140 -25.79 -14.67 -15.86
CA ARG A 140 -24.86 -15.45 -16.65
C ARG A 140 -25.68 -16.35 -17.57
N ASP A 141 -25.65 -16.04 -18.83
CA ASP A 141 -26.35 -16.79 -19.82
C ASP A 141 -25.49 -17.92 -20.37
N PHE A 142 -25.67 -19.10 -19.79
CA PHE A 142 -25.03 -20.31 -20.24
C PHE A 142 -25.88 -21.03 -21.31
N LYS A 143 -27.00 -20.49 -21.74
CA LYS A 143 -27.89 -21.14 -22.72
C LYS A 143 -27.24 -21.32 -24.08
N ARG A 144 -26.13 -20.63 -24.28
CA ARG A 144 -25.46 -20.68 -25.55
C ARG A 144 -24.21 -21.53 -25.49
N GLY A 145 -24.19 -22.47 -26.36
CA GLY A 145 -23.15 -23.46 -26.40
C GLY A 145 -23.42 -24.70 -25.55
N PHE A 146 -24.61 -24.80 -24.89
CA PHE A 146 -25.06 -26.02 -24.25
C PHE A 146 -26.59 -26.13 -24.17
N PRO A 147 -27.14 -27.31 -23.90
CA PRO A 147 -28.57 -27.60 -23.95
C PRO A 147 -29.39 -26.80 -22.94
N GLU A 148 -30.64 -26.48 -23.29
CA GLU A 148 -31.57 -25.73 -22.42
C GLU A 148 -31.78 -26.32 -21.02
N LYS A 149 -31.62 -27.63 -20.85
CA LYS A 149 -31.73 -28.32 -19.57
C LYS A 149 -30.69 -27.83 -18.54
N PHE A 150 -29.62 -27.23 -19.00
CA PHE A 150 -28.62 -26.61 -18.14
C PHE A 150 -28.85 -25.12 -17.92
N ALA A 151 -29.78 -24.53 -18.65
CA ALA A 151 -29.99 -23.09 -18.67
C ALA A 151 -30.60 -22.52 -17.39
N ASN A 152 -31.33 -23.32 -16.62
CA ASN A 152 -32.02 -22.90 -15.40
C ASN A 152 -31.19 -23.08 -14.14
N GLN A 153 -29.89 -23.35 -14.27
CA GLN A 153 -29.02 -23.47 -13.09
C GLN A 153 -28.52 -22.09 -12.66
N GLU A 154 -28.90 -21.71 -11.45
CA GLU A 154 -28.33 -20.52 -10.81
C GLU A 154 -26.85 -20.73 -10.53
N PHE A 155 -25.99 -20.06 -11.29
CA PHE A 155 -24.53 -20.17 -11.15
C PHE A 155 -23.93 -19.14 -10.20
N TYR A 156 -24.68 -18.08 -9.88
CA TYR A 156 -24.26 -17.08 -8.89
C TYR A 156 -25.43 -16.68 -8.03
N PRO A 157 -25.25 -16.64 -6.71
CA PRO A 157 -26.24 -16.04 -5.84
C PRO A 157 -26.29 -14.54 -6.14
N THR A 158 -27.45 -14.09 -6.58
CA THR A 158 -27.70 -12.72 -7.00
C THR A 158 -28.07 -11.80 -5.84
N LYS A 159 -28.30 -12.35 -4.65
CA LYS A 159 -28.79 -11.63 -3.49
C LYS A 159 -27.72 -11.51 -2.40
N ASN A 160 -27.55 -10.33 -1.83
CA ASN A 160 -26.66 -10.04 -0.69
C ASN A 160 -25.14 -10.06 -0.96
N TYR A 161 -24.72 -9.49 -2.06
CA TYR A 161 -23.32 -9.51 -2.53
C TYR A 161 -22.29 -9.06 -1.47
N HIS A 162 -22.60 -8.09 -0.65
CA HIS A 162 -21.63 -7.56 0.32
C HIS A 162 -21.47 -8.44 1.56
N LYS A 163 -22.58 -8.98 2.11
CA LYS A 163 -22.51 -9.85 3.29
C LYS A 163 -21.91 -11.21 2.97
N GLU A 164 -22.01 -11.65 1.74
CA GLU A 164 -21.48 -12.94 1.30
C GLU A 164 -19.97 -12.89 1.02
N TRP A 165 -19.43 -11.70 0.70
CA TRP A 165 -18.07 -11.53 0.26
C TRP A 165 -17.15 -10.82 1.26
N TYR A 166 -17.69 -10.25 2.33
CA TYR A 166 -16.88 -9.53 3.30
C TYR A 166 -17.32 -9.81 4.74
N ASP A 167 -16.36 -10.23 5.56
CA ASP A 167 -16.56 -10.45 6.99
C ASP A 167 -15.97 -9.28 7.77
N VAL A 168 -16.85 -8.49 8.38
CA VAL A 168 -16.47 -7.29 9.15
C VAL A 168 -15.70 -7.65 10.42
N GLU A 169 -15.99 -8.78 11.05
CA GLU A 169 -15.37 -9.19 12.31
C GLU A 169 -13.88 -9.50 12.15
N THR A 170 -13.52 -10.10 11.02
CA THR A 170 -12.14 -10.50 10.73
C THR A 170 -11.44 -9.58 9.73
N ASP A 171 -12.11 -8.53 9.26
CA ASP A 171 -11.66 -7.68 8.14
C ASP A 171 -11.16 -8.51 6.95
N SER A 172 -11.90 -9.56 6.59
CA SER A 172 -11.51 -10.47 5.53
C SER A 172 -12.46 -10.49 4.34
N VAL A 173 -11.92 -10.67 3.15
CA VAL A 173 -12.67 -10.84 1.90
C VAL A 173 -12.88 -12.33 1.64
N MET A 174 -14.13 -12.76 1.54
CA MET A 174 -14.47 -14.14 1.25
C MET A 174 -14.45 -14.37 -0.27
N ILE A 175 -13.64 -15.30 -0.74
CA ILE A 175 -13.52 -15.60 -2.18
C ILE A 175 -14.47 -16.68 -2.68
N CYS A 176 -15.36 -17.16 -1.81
CA CYS A 176 -16.46 -18.06 -2.15
C CYS A 176 -17.79 -17.48 -1.68
N PRO A 177 -18.82 -17.41 -2.58
CA PRO A 177 -20.08 -16.71 -2.29
C PRO A 177 -21.00 -17.40 -1.29
N LEU A 178 -20.75 -18.62 -0.92
CA LEU A 178 -21.72 -19.45 -0.20
C LEU A 178 -21.66 -19.33 1.31
N GLY A 179 -21.08 -18.23 1.85
CA GLY A 179 -21.13 -17.90 3.28
C GLY A 179 -20.44 -18.90 4.19
N THR A 180 -19.71 -19.85 3.66
CA THR A 180 -19.01 -20.85 4.45
C THR A 180 -17.63 -20.34 4.85
N LYS A 181 -17.53 -19.82 6.06
CA LYS A 181 -16.27 -19.32 6.63
C LYS A 181 -15.23 -20.44 6.72
N GLY A 182 -14.11 -20.25 6.02
CA GLY A 182 -12.96 -21.14 6.02
C GLY A 182 -11.73 -20.55 6.68
N GLU A 183 -10.58 -21.01 6.26
CA GLU A 183 -9.28 -20.50 6.72
C GLU A 183 -9.02 -19.09 6.15
N ILE A 184 -8.40 -18.21 6.95
CA ILE A 184 -7.98 -16.88 6.53
C ILE A 184 -6.49 -16.94 6.20
N ILE A 185 -6.15 -16.43 5.04
CA ILE A 185 -4.76 -16.21 4.60
C ILE A 185 -4.54 -14.70 4.40
N THR A 186 -3.37 -14.21 4.78
CA THR A 186 -3.01 -12.81 4.56
C THR A 186 -1.99 -12.70 3.43
N LEU A 187 -2.30 -11.92 2.39
CA LEU A 187 -1.43 -11.65 1.27
C LEU A 187 -1.30 -10.12 1.10
N ASP A 188 -0.09 -9.60 1.16
CA ASP A 188 0.21 -8.15 1.07
C ASP A 188 -0.75 -7.27 1.90
N GLY A 189 -1.05 -7.72 3.13
CA GLY A 189 -1.92 -6.99 4.06
C GLY A 189 -3.43 -7.18 3.84
N LEU A 190 -3.86 -7.91 2.81
CA LEU A 190 -5.26 -8.27 2.58
C LEU A 190 -5.57 -9.62 3.23
N ASN A 191 -6.53 -9.65 4.14
CA ASN A 191 -7.05 -10.89 4.69
C ASN A 191 -8.07 -11.51 3.72
N ILE A 192 -7.79 -12.72 3.28
CA ILE A 192 -8.61 -13.46 2.32
C ILE A 192 -9.13 -14.71 2.97
N MET A 193 -10.44 -14.86 3.03
CA MET A 193 -11.11 -16.03 3.58
C MET A 193 -11.38 -17.03 2.46
N LEU A 194 -10.75 -18.19 2.56
CA LEU A 194 -11.01 -19.33 1.67
C LEU A 194 -12.39 -19.95 1.98
N PRO A 195 -12.99 -20.67 1.04
CA PRO A 195 -14.19 -21.44 1.34
C PRO A 195 -13.92 -22.50 2.43
N LYS A 196 -14.95 -22.85 3.17
CA LYS A 196 -14.86 -23.93 4.17
C LYS A 196 -14.39 -25.22 3.49
N LYS A 197 -13.37 -25.83 4.07
CA LYS A 197 -12.88 -27.13 3.63
C LYS A 197 -13.99 -28.18 3.70
N PRO A 198 -14.31 -28.90 2.61
CA PRO A 198 -15.34 -29.92 2.62
C PRO A 198 -14.88 -31.17 3.39
N LYS A 199 -15.75 -32.17 3.47
CA LYS A 199 -15.38 -33.47 4.06
C LYS A 199 -14.24 -34.09 3.25
N GLN A 200 -13.38 -34.83 3.91
CA GLN A 200 -12.21 -35.48 3.30
C GLN A 200 -12.58 -36.28 2.02
N THR A 201 -13.75 -36.94 2.04
CA THR A 201 -14.26 -37.76 0.94
C THR A 201 -14.67 -36.97 -0.31
N GLU A 202 -14.89 -35.67 -0.17
CA GLU A 202 -15.28 -34.76 -1.26
C GLU A 202 -14.08 -34.07 -1.92
N ILE A 203 -12.89 -34.20 -1.29
CA ILE A 203 -11.67 -33.58 -1.79
C ILE A 203 -11.08 -34.48 -2.89
N LEU A 204 -10.79 -33.87 -4.02
CA LEU A 204 -10.19 -34.60 -5.16
C LEU A 204 -8.85 -35.22 -4.72
N TYR A 205 -8.56 -36.41 -5.17
CA TYR A 205 -7.35 -37.24 -4.87
C TYR A 205 -7.21 -37.66 -3.40
N HIS A 206 -8.23 -37.53 -2.53
CA HIS A 206 -8.14 -37.90 -1.11
C HIS A 206 -7.78 -39.39 -0.88
N ARG A 207 -8.10 -40.27 -1.82
CA ARG A 207 -7.81 -41.70 -1.73
C ARG A 207 -6.43 -42.10 -2.26
N LEU A 208 -5.74 -41.18 -2.95
CA LEU A 208 -4.44 -41.48 -3.53
C LEU A 208 -3.33 -41.39 -2.45
N PRO A 209 -2.27 -42.18 -2.58
CA PRO A 209 -1.05 -42.01 -1.78
C PRO A 209 -0.53 -40.57 -1.91
N LYS A 210 0.13 -40.07 -0.87
CA LYS A 210 0.61 -38.69 -0.76
C LYS A 210 1.48 -38.29 -1.98
N GLU A 211 2.33 -39.21 -2.44
CA GLU A 211 3.25 -39.02 -3.57
C GLU A 211 2.54 -38.87 -4.91
N GLN A 212 1.28 -39.26 -4.96
CA GLN A 212 0.42 -39.17 -6.14
C GLN A 212 -0.60 -38.03 -6.03
N GLN A 213 -0.64 -37.31 -4.92
CA GLN A 213 -1.54 -36.19 -4.69
C GLN A 213 -0.94 -34.89 -5.26
N PHE A 214 -1.13 -34.67 -6.54
CA PHE A 214 -0.79 -33.43 -7.26
C PHE A 214 -1.79 -33.18 -8.37
N TRP A 215 -1.85 -31.95 -8.87
CA TRP A 215 -2.80 -31.57 -9.91
C TRP A 215 -2.57 -32.39 -11.20
N ARG A 216 -3.64 -32.89 -11.75
CA ARG A 216 -3.68 -33.55 -13.07
C ARG A 216 -4.94 -33.09 -13.79
N ARG A 217 -4.82 -32.75 -15.03
CA ARG A 217 -5.96 -32.44 -15.87
C ARG A 217 -6.80 -33.72 -16.09
N THR A 218 -8.11 -33.57 -16.00
CA THR A 218 -9.06 -34.64 -16.33
C THR A 218 -9.38 -34.52 -17.82
N GLU A 219 -9.19 -35.56 -18.57
CA GLU A 219 -9.58 -35.57 -19.97
C GLU A 219 -11.10 -35.58 -20.12
N MET A 220 -11.57 -35.01 -21.21
CA MET A 220 -12.98 -35.10 -21.60
C MET A 220 -13.33 -36.55 -21.94
N PRO A 221 -14.48 -37.09 -21.49
CA PRO A 221 -14.87 -38.44 -21.87
C PRO A 221 -14.87 -38.62 -23.40
N ALA A 222 -14.26 -39.66 -23.90
CA ALA A 222 -14.03 -39.89 -25.33
C ALA A 222 -15.33 -39.96 -26.16
N GLY A 223 -16.47 -40.33 -25.55
CA GLY A 223 -17.78 -40.38 -26.20
C GLY A 223 -18.60 -39.12 -26.06
N LEU A 224 -18.11 -38.08 -25.40
CA LEU A 224 -18.87 -36.85 -25.18
C LEU A 224 -18.76 -35.93 -26.40
N THR A 225 -19.88 -35.81 -27.11
CA THR A 225 -20.08 -34.95 -28.28
C THR A 225 -21.39 -34.15 -28.11
N PRO A 226 -21.63 -33.13 -28.91
CA PRO A 226 -22.94 -32.42 -28.91
C PRO A 226 -24.16 -33.35 -29.08
N ASP A 227 -24.02 -34.43 -29.81
CA ASP A 227 -25.10 -35.38 -30.07
C ASP A 227 -25.31 -36.38 -28.92
N THR A 228 -24.32 -36.60 -28.07
CA THR A 228 -24.35 -37.57 -26.99
C THR A 228 -24.38 -36.95 -25.59
N GLU A 229 -24.49 -35.62 -25.51
CA GLU A 229 -24.38 -34.88 -24.26
C GLU A 229 -25.34 -35.33 -23.16
N GLU A 230 -26.53 -35.87 -23.55
CA GLU A 230 -27.53 -36.36 -22.61
C GLU A 230 -26.99 -37.50 -21.71
N ALA A 231 -26.20 -38.40 -22.30
CA ALA A 231 -25.58 -39.49 -21.57
C ALA A 231 -24.50 -39.02 -20.59
N TYR A 232 -23.97 -37.80 -20.74
CA TYR A 232 -22.91 -37.21 -19.94
C TYR A 232 -23.38 -36.02 -19.11
N THR A 233 -24.69 -35.88 -18.91
CA THR A 233 -25.26 -34.76 -18.13
C THR A 233 -24.62 -34.57 -16.77
N GLU A 234 -24.35 -35.65 -16.03
CA GLU A 234 -23.70 -35.55 -14.70
C GLU A 234 -22.29 -34.97 -14.80
N PHE A 235 -21.51 -35.40 -15.78
CA PHE A 235 -20.17 -34.84 -16.01
C PHE A 235 -20.23 -33.34 -16.33
N ILE A 236 -21.07 -32.93 -17.25
CA ILE A 236 -21.23 -31.55 -17.67
C ILE A 236 -21.68 -30.69 -16.49
N LEU A 237 -22.68 -31.10 -15.71
CA LEU A 237 -23.14 -30.39 -14.51
C LEU A 237 -22.03 -30.25 -13.47
N LYS A 238 -21.23 -31.29 -13.29
CA LYS A 238 -20.08 -31.23 -12.37
C LYS A 238 -19.03 -30.22 -12.84
N GLU A 239 -18.78 -30.14 -14.14
CA GLU A 239 -17.85 -29.15 -14.70
C GLU A 239 -18.40 -27.71 -14.55
N PHE A 240 -19.71 -27.48 -14.75
CA PHE A 240 -20.34 -26.18 -14.46
C PHE A 240 -20.26 -25.83 -12.98
N LYS A 241 -20.44 -26.78 -12.08
CA LYS A 241 -20.27 -26.58 -10.64
C LYS A 241 -18.84 -26.16 -10.32
N ARG A 242 -17.84 -26.86 -10.86
CA ARG A 242 -16.42 -26.51 -10.64
C ARG A 242 -16.05 -25.15 -11.22
N ARG A 243 -16.58 -24.83 -12.40
CA ARG A 243 -16.44 -23.53 -13.04
C ARG A 243 -17.03 -22.40 -12.18
N ARG A 244 -18.06 -22.66 -11.39
CA ARG A 244 -18.71 -21.68 -10.49
C ARG A 244 -18.05 -21.60 -9.12
N GLU A 245 -17.71 -22.73 -8.52
CA GLU A 245 -17.34 -22.83 -7.11
C GLU A 245 -15.85 -23.07 -6.89
N GLY A 246 -15.12 -23.41 -7.96
CA GLY A 246 -13.78 -23.96 -7.81
C GLY A 246 -13.81 -25.37 -7.22
N LEU A 247 -12.71 -25.82 -6.69
CA LEU A 247 -12.64 -27.13 -6.05
C LEU A 247 -11.49 -27.23 -5.04
N TRP A 248 -11.58 -28.25 -4.20
CA TRP A 248 -10.51 -28.66 -3.31
C TRP A 248 -9.86 -29.95 -3.83
N PHE A 249 -8.54 -30.00 -3.82
CA PHE A 249 -7.79 -31.22 -4.12
C PHE A 249 -6.69 -31.46 -3.09
N MET A 250 -6.27 -32.70 -2.95
CA MET A 250 -5.13 -33.05 -2.11
C MET A 250 -3.84 -32.82 -2.89
N ASN A 251 -2.92 -32.08 -2.27
CA ASN A 251 -1.61 -31.78 -2.81
C ASN A 251 -0.54 -32.10 -1.77
N ASN A 252 0.25 -33.13 -1.98
CA ASN A 252 1.30 -33.57 -1.06
C ASN A 252 0.79 -33.70 0.41
N GLY A 253 -0.36 -34.33 0.63
CA GLY A 253 -0.96 -34.53 1.93
C GLY A 253 -1.71 -33.34 2.52
N LYS A 254 -1.77 -32.19 1.80
CA LYS A 254 -2.51 -30.99 2.23
C LYS A 254 -3.67 -30.73 1.26
N ALA A 255 -4.80 -30.30 1.79
CA ALA A 255 -5.90 -29.85 0.95
C ALA A 255 -5.62 -28.43 0.46
N VAL A 256 -5.78 -28.20 -0.84
CA VAL A 256 -5.57 -26.92 -1.50
C VAL A 256 -6.82 -26.55 -2.27
N TYR A 257 -7.24 -25.31 -2.14
CA TYR A 257 -8.34 -24.75 -2.90
C TYR A 257 -7.87 -24.20 -4.25
N VAL A 258 -8.68 -24.37 -5.29
CA VAL A 258 -8.48 -23.78 -6.61
C VAL A 258 -9.72 -22.94 -6.92
N THR A 259 -9.52 -21.64 -7.18
CA THR A 259 -10.64 -20.73 -7.52
C THR A 259 -11.29 -21.13 -8.85
N PRO A 260 -12.52 -20.72 -9.11
CA PRO A 260 -13.20 -20.99 -10.37
C PRO A 260 -12.36 -20.65 -11.61
N GLU A 261 -11.77 -19.48 -11.62
CA GLU A 261 -10.96 -18.96 -12.72
C GLU A 261 -9.65 -19.76 -12.89
N HIS A 262 -9.02 -20.08 -11.77
CA HIS A 262 -7.82 -20.92 -11.78
C HIS A 262 -8.13 -22.34 -12.24
N TYR A 263 -9.28 -22.89 -11.81
CA TYR A 263 -9.76 -24.18 -12.30
C TYR A 263 -9.92 -24.19 -13.82
N MET A 264 -10.57 -23.15 -14.39
CA MET A 264 -10.71 -23.04 -15.84
C MET A 264 -9.35 -22.95 -16.52
N GLY A 265 -8.41 -22.17 -15.98
CA GLY A 265 -7.04 -22.05 -16.48
C GLY A 265 -6.27 -23.37 -16.50
N LEU A 266 -6.41 -24.16 -15.44
CA LEU A 266 -5.73 -25.46 -15.31
C LEU A 266 -6.37 -26.61 -16.11
N GLN A 267 -7.68 -26.54 -16.30
CA GLN A 267 -8.46 -27.66 -16.82
C GLN A 267 -8.86 -27.48 -18.29
N TRP A 268 -9.30 -26.26 -18.68
CA TRP A 268 -10.00 -26.08 -19.96
C TRP A 268 -9.40 -24.99 -20.85
N ASN A 269 -8.71 -23.98 -20.30
CA ASN A 269 -8.15 -22.90 -21.08
C ASN A 269 -6.77 -23.29 -21.62
N GLN A 270 -6.69 -23.56 -22.91
CA GLN A 270 -5.43 -23.83 -23.60
C GLN A 270 -4.62 -22.55 -23.76
N MET A 271 -3.30 -22.66 -23.53
CA MET A 271 -2.36 -21.57 -23.78
C MET A 271 -2.03 -21.46 -25.28
N ALA A 272 -2.18 -20.26 -25.82
CA ALA A 272 -1.88 -20.01 -27.24
C ALA A 272 -0.40 -20.27 -27.60
N ASP A 273 0.52 -19.99 -26.67
CA ASP A 273 1.96 -20.11 -26.92
C ASP A 273 2.45 -21.56 -27.06
N THR A 274 1.77 -22.50 -26.41
CA THR A 274 2.22 -23.93 -26.36
C THR A 274 1.19 -24.91 -26.93
N GLY A 275 -0.07 -24.48 -27.08
CA GLY A 275 -1.21 -25.36 -27.34
C GLY A 275 -1.54 -26.32 -26.19
N GLY A 276 -0.83 -26.22 -25.06
CA GLY A 276 -1.02 -27.04 -23.88
C GLY A 276 -1.84 -26.35 -22.80
N TYR A 277 -1.83 -26.94 -21.61
CA TYR A 277 -2.53 -26.43 -20.43
C TYR A 277 -1.52 -26.00 -19.35
N LYS A 278 -1.97 -25.15 -18.43
CA LYS A 278 -1.13 -24.66 -17.32
C LYS A 278 -0.89 -25.76 -16.29
N ASP A 279 0.30 -25.77 -15.73
CA ASP A 279 0.62 -26.58 -14.55
C ASP A 279 0.21 -25.84 -13.28
N PHE A 280 -0.20 -26.61 -12.25
CA PHE A 280 -0.51 -26.02 -10.96
C PHE A 280 0.76 -25.51 -10.28
N ARG A 281 0.71 -24.25 -9.79
CA ARG A 281 1.76 -23.64 -8.99
C ARG A 281 1.16 -22.91 -7.79
N MET A 282 1.71 -23.14 -6.60
CA MET A 282 1.20 -22.54 -5.36
C MET A 282 1.30 -21.01 -5.36
N ALA A 283 2.37 -20.45 -5.92
CA ALA A 283 2.53 -19.00 -6.07
C ALA A 283 1.41 -18.41 -6.93
N GLN A 284 1.06 -19.07 -8.05
CA GLN A 284 -0.05 -18.64 -8.89
C GLN A 284 -1.40 -18.84 -8.20
N ALA A 285 -1.61 -19.92 -7.44
CA ALA A 285 -2.84 -20.10 -6.66
C ALA A 285 -3.08 -18.91 -5.70
N LYS A 286 -2.04 -18.43 -5.01
CA LYS A 286 -2.12 -17.21 -4.16
C LYS A 286 -2.47 -15.97 -4.99
N MET A 287 -1.91 -15.83 -6.19
CA MET A 287 -2.22 -14.73 -7.10
C MET A 287 -3.70 -14.75 -7.52
N TYR A 288 -4.26 -15.93 -7.84
CA TYR A 288 -5.69 -16.09 -8.12
C TYR A 288 -6.57 -15.81 -6.89
N TYR A 289 -6.15 -16.16 -5.67
CA TYR A 289 -6.89 -15.79 -4.46
C TYR A 289 -6.95 -14.28 -4.31
N TYR A 290 -5.82 -13.59 -4.48
CA TYR A 290 -5.77 -12.14 -4.41
C TYR A 290 -6.60 -11.48 -5.51
N ALA A 291 -6.49 -11.94 -6.74
CA ALA A 291 -7.28 -11.47 -7.87
C ALA A 291 -8.79 -11.64 -7.61
N LYS A 292 -9.20 -12.81 -7.11
CA LYS A 292 -10.61 -13.08 -6.75
C LYS A 292 -11.10 -12.17 -5.65
N ALA A 293 -10.27 -11.94 -4.62
CA ALA A 293 -10.60 -11.00 -3.55
C ALA A 293 -10.80 -9.57 -4.10
N CYS A 294 -9.92 -9.11 -5.00
CA CYS A 294 -10.10 -7.80 -5.65
C CYS A 294 -11.39 -7.72 -6.49
N LEU A 295 -11.78 -8.83 -7.14
CA LEU A 295 -13.02 -8.90 -7.93
C LEU A 295 -14.26 -8.75 -7.08
N VAL A 296 -14.32 -9.46 -5.95
CA VAL A 296 -15.53 -9.56 -5.14
C VAL A 296 -15.65 -8.46 -4.08
N ASP A 297 -14.54 -7.82 -3.69
CA ASP A 297 -14.55 -6.69 -2.75
C ASP A 297 -15.08 -5.43 -3.44
N LEU A 298 -16.23 -4.93 -3.01
CA LEU A 298 -16.86 -3.72 -3.55
C LEU A 298 -16.08 -2.43 -3.25
N ARG A 299 -15.10 -2.46 -2.34
CA ARG A 299 -14.22 -1.33 -2.04
C ARG A 299 -13.09 -1.21 -3.05
N SER A 300 -12.71 -2.34 -3.69
CA SER A 300 -11.64 -2.39 -4.67
C SER A 300 -12.15 -2.11 -6.09
N VAL A 301 -11.43 -1.29 -6.84
CA VAL A 301 -11.61 -1.14 -8.30
C VAL A 301 -10.85 -2.23 -9.07
N GLY A 302 -9.99 -2.98 -8.39
CA GLY A 302 -9.25 -4.08 -8.99
C GLY A 302 -7.88 -4.31 -8.36
N MET A 303 -7.03 -5.00 -9.10
CA MET A 303 -5.70 -5.43 -8.66
C MET A 303 -4.60 -4.63 -9.36
N PHE A 304 -3.61 -4.20 -8.60
CA PHE A 304 -2.36 -3.66 -9.11
C PHE A 304 -1.23 -4.65 -8.84
N PHE A 305 -0.55 -5.12 -9.86
CA PHE A 305 0.40 -6.21 -9.74
C PHE A 305 1.82 -5.81 -10.14
N THR A 306 2.70 -5.76 -9.16
CA THR A 306 4.14 -5.62 -9.40
C THR A 306 4.75 -7.01 -9.54
N LYS A 307 5.30 -7.32 -10.70
CA LYS A 307 5.74 -8.67 -11.06
C LYS A 307 7.21 -8.74 -11.44
N GLY A 308 7.84 -9.90 -11.21
CA GLY A 308 8.98 -10.35 -11.96
C GLY A 308 8.57 -10.85 -13.35
N ARG A 309 9.53 -11.24 -14.16
CA ARG A 309 9.26 -11.81 -15.48
C ARG A 309 8.56 -13.17 -15.37
N ARG A 310 7.70 -13.49 -16.35
CA ARG A 310 7.05 -14.81 -16.53
C ARG A 310 6.26 -15.32 -15.33
N THR A 311 5.61 -14.44 -14.56
CA THR A 311 4.78 -14.83 -13.41
C THR A 311 3.43 -15.42 -13.79
N GLY A 312 2.99 -15.29 -15.05
CA GLY A 312 1.68 -15.75 -15.50
C GLY A 312 0.54 -14.75 -15.29
N PHE A 313 0.83 -13.48 -15.00
CA PHE A 313 -0.19 -12.45 -14.75
C PHE A 313 -1.16 -12.28 -15.93
N THR A 314 -0.66 -12.09 -17.13
CA THR A 314 -1.49 -11.91 -18.34
C THR A 314 -2.41 -13.11 -18.54
N GLU A 315 -1.90 -14.33 -18.41
CA GLU A 315 -2.68 -15.57 -18.51
C GLU A 315 -3.76 -15.66 -17.42
N MET A 316 -3.45 -15.26 -16.19
CA MET A 316 -4.45 -15.20 -15.11
C MET A 316 -5.59 -14.24 -15.45
N VAL A 317 -5.29 -13.04 -15.95
CA VAL A 317 -6.32 -12.06 -16.30
C VAL A 317 -7.15 -12.54 -17.50
N LEU A 318 -6.52 -13.20 -18.47
CA LEU A 318 -7.25 -13.82 -19.58
C LEU A 318 -8.21 -14.91 -19.09
N ASP A 319 -7.83 -15.72 -18.10
CA ASP A 319 -8.75 -16.70 -17.48
C ASP A 319 -9.96 -16.02 -16.84
N HIS A 320 -9.77 -14.88 -16.17
CA HIS A 320 -10.86 -14.09 -15.62
C HIS A 320 -11.74 -13.48 -16.72
N LEU A 321 -11.14 -12.96 -17.81
CA LEU A 321 -11.87 -12.43 -18.96
C LEU A 321 -12.70 -13.52 -19.65
N VAL A 322 -12.11 -14.70 -19.91
CA VAL A 322 -12.79 -15.85 -20.48
C VAL A 322 -13.96 -16.27 -19.60
N GLN A 323 -13.70 -16.47 -18.31
CA GLN A 323 -14.70 -16.88 -17.33
C GLN A 323 -15.90 -15.92 -17.31
N THR A 324 -15.64 -14.62 -17.26
CA THR A 324 -16.69 -13.62 -17.12
C THR A 324 -17.40 -13.32 -18.42
N SER A 325 -16.69 -13.15 -19.53
CA SER A 325 -17.27 -12.81 -20.82
C SER A 325 -18.16 -13.92 -21.39
N THR A 326 -17.84 -15.19 -21.11
CA THR A 326 -18.61 -16.36 -21.56
C THR A 326 -19.71 -16.77 -20.60
N SER A 327 -19.94 -16.03 -19.53
CA SER A 327 -20.93 -16.36 -18.50
C SER A 327 -21.76 -15.16 -18.01
N THR A 328 -21.59 -13.97 -18.58
CA THR A 328 -22.27 -12.77 -18.13
C THR A 328 -22.89 -12.03 -19.31
N LYS A 329 -24.17 -11.65 -19.21
CA LYS A 329 -24.85 -10.82 -20.22
C LYS A 329 -24.32 -9.40 -20.23
N ASN A 330 -24.24 -8.82 -21.44
CA ASN A 330 -23.86 -7.42 -21.67
C ASN A 330 -22.46 -7.04 -21.10
N PHE A 331 -21.60 -8.02 -20.90
CA PHE A 331 -20.24 -7.79 -20.39
C PHE A 331 -19.38 -7.05 -21.43
N LYS A 332 -18.56 -6.11 -20.96
CA LYS A 332 -17.58 -5.38 -21.77
C LYS A 332 -16.20 -5.50 -21.15
N GLY A 333 -15.32 -6.22 -21.83
CA GLY A 333 -13.90 -6.33 -21.49
C GLY A 333 -13.04 -5.47 -22.41
N GLY A 334 -12.02 -4.82 -21.85
CA GLY A 334 -11.07 -3.99 -22.60
C GLY A 334 -9.64 -4.40 -22.30
N ILE A 335 -8.78 -4.38 -23.31
CA ILE A 335 -7.36 -4.73 -23.19
C ILE A 335 -6.50 -3.58 -23.72
N THR A 336 -5.49 -3.17 -22.96
CA THR A 336 -4.37 -2.33 -23.43
C THR A 336 -3.04 -2.92 -22.97
N SER A 337 -1.97 -2.60 -23.68
CA SER A 337 -0.61 -2.99 -23.29
C SER A 337 0.36 -1.85 -23.59
N LYS A 338 1.67 -2.06 -23.52
CA LYS A 338 2.68 -1.02 -23.81
C LYS A 338 2.62 -0.48 -25.24
N THR A 339 2.20 -1.31 -26.20
CA THR A 339 1.97 -0.96 -27.61
C THR A 339 0.64 -1.53 -28.09
N ASN A 340 0.15 -1.07 -29.24
CA ASN A 340 -1.04 -1.62 -29.86
C ASN A 340 -0.84 -3.11 -30.24
N ASP A 341 0.31 -3.44 -30.78
CA ASP A 341 0.64 -4.81 -31.21
C ASP A 341 0.69 -5.78 -30.02
N ASP A 342 1.25 -5.34 -28.88
CA ASP A 342 1.23 -6.16 -27.66
C ASP A 342 -0.19 -6.35 -27.12
N ALA A 343 -1.07 -5.34 -27.25
CA ALA A 343 -2.47 -5.46 -26.86
C ALA A 343 -3.22 -6.42 -27.82
N GLU A 344 -2.92 -6.40 -29.11
CA GLU A 344 -3.45 -7.37 -30.10
C GLU A 344 -3.00 -8.79 -29.76
N VAL A 345 -1.73 -9.00 -29.44
CA VAL A 345 -1.22 -10.30 -29.01
C VAL A 345 -1.98 -10.84 -27.79
N ALA A 346 -2.23 -10.00 -26.78
CA ALA A 346 -3.01 -10.42 -25.62
C ALA A 346 -4.46 -10.77 -26.00
N PHE A 347 -5.06 -10.02 -26.91
CA PHE A 347 -6.40 -10.31 -27.43
C PHE A 347 -6.43 -11.62 -28.25
N LEU A 348 -5.44 -11.86 -29.08
CA LEU A 348 -5.35 -13.12 -29.86
C LEU A 348 -5.20 -14.34 -28.93
N LYS A 349 -4.46 -14.24 -27.83
CA LYS A 349 -4.44 -15.28 -26.80
C LYS A 349 -5.83 -15.53 -26.20
N TYR A 350 -6.56 -14.47 -25.86
CA TYR A 350 -7.95 -14.59 -25.40
C TYR A 350 -8.83 -15.30 -26.45
N SER A 351 -8.73 -14.88 -27.72
CA SER A 351 -9.48 -15.48 -28.84
C SER A 351 -9.17 -16.96 -28.99
N TYR A 352 -7.89 -17.33 -28.91
CA TYR A 352 -7.46 -18.74 -28.99
C TYR A 352 -8.08 -19.60 -27.89
N VAL A 353 -8.13 -19.10 -26.64
CA VAL A 353 -8.79 -19.82 -25.55
C VAL A 353 -10.28 -20.07 -25.87
N ILE A 354 -11.00 -19.04 -26.34
CA ILE A 354 -12.43 -19.18 -26.67
C ILE A 354 -12.65 -20.23 -27.77
N GLN A 355 -11.79 -20.26 -28.78
CA GLN A 355 -11.90 -21.21 -29.88
C GLN A 355 -11.70 -22.67 -29.43
N ASN A 356 -10.89 -22.88 -28.39
CA ASN A 356 -10.53 -24.21 -27.89
C ASN A 356 -11.29 -24.64 -26.64
N LEU A 357 -12.28 -23.85 -26.18
CA LEU A 357 -13.14 -24.28 -25.08
C LEU A 357 -13.97 -25.53 -25.49
N PRO A 358 -14.30 -26.43 -24.55
CA PRO A 358 -15.26 -27.51 -24.79
C PRO A 358 -16.59 -26.93 -25.30
N PHE A 359 -17.27 -27.64 -26.20
CA PHE A 359 -18.50 -27.18 -26.84
C PHE A 359 -19.56 -26.71 -25.83
N PHE A 360 -19.65 -27.39 -24.68
CA PHE A 360 -20.63 -27.03 -23.63
C PHE A 360 -20.24 -25.75 -22.85
N PHE A 361 -19.06 -25.23 -23.00
CA PHE A 361 -18.62 -23.92 -22.47
C PHE A 361 -18.51 -22.84 -23.54
N GLN A 362 -18.54 -23.24 -24.81
CA GLN A 362 -18.33 -22.33 -25.95
C GLN A 362 -19.56 -21.43 -26.16
N PRO A 363 -19.41 -20.09 -26.12
CA PRO A 363 -20.50 -19.19 -26.44
C PRO A 363 -20.73 -19.09 -27.94
N VAL A 364 -21.92 -18.64 -28.35
CA VAL A 364 -22.19 -18.32 -29.75
C VAL A 364 -21.50 -16.99 -30.09
N VAL A 365 -20.63 -17.03 -31.09
CA VAL A 365 -19.88 -15.84 -31.54
C VAL A 365 -20.64 -15.15 -32.68
N LYS A 366 -20.77 -13.82 -32.55
CA LYS A 366 -21.35 -12.98 -33.61
C LYS A 366 -20.23 -12.58 -34.58
N GLY A 367 -20.34 -13.01 -35.83
CA GLY A 367 -19.31 -12.78 -36.84
C GLY A 367 -18.35 -13.96 -36.94
N LYS A 368 -17.11 -13.69 -37.27
CA LYS A 368 -16.06 -14.69 -37.32
C LYS A 368 -15.40 -14.88 -35.97
N ILE A 369 -15.16 -16.11 -35.60
CA ILE A 369 -14.50 -16.50 -34.38
C ILE A 369 -13.00 -16.08 -34.37
N ASP A 370 -12.45 -15.88 -35.55
CA ASP A 370 -11.09 -15.42 -35.80
C ASP A 370 -10.96 -13.89 -36.04
N ASP A 371 -11.96 -13.10 -35.61
CA ASP A 371 -11.84 -11.63 -35.66
C ASP A 371 -10.66 -11.17 -34.82
N THR A 372 -9.75 -10.42 -35.45
CA THR A 372 -8.50 -9.97 -34.81
C THR A 372 -8.66 -8.69 -34.01
N LYS A 373 -9.83 -8.01 -34.05
CA LYS A 373 -10.03 -6.71 -33.40
C LYS A 373 -10.97 -6.74 -32.19
N LYS A 374 -11.99 -7.58 -32.26
CA LYS A 374 -13.01 -7.72 -31.20
C LYS A 374 -13.70 -9.06 -31.29
N MET A 375 -14.13 -9.57 -30.16
CA MET A 375 -14.99 -10.74 -30.08
C MET A 375 -16.31 -10.35 -29.44
N VAL A 376 -17.41 -10.71 -30.08
CA VAL A 376 -18.76 -10.39 -29.63
C VAL A 376 -19.55 -11.69 -29.53
N PHE A 377 -20.17 -11.94 -28.38
CA PHE A 377 -21.03 -13.08 -28.16
C PHE A 377 -22.50 -12.67 -28.39
N GLY A 378 -23.15 -13.27 -29.39
CA GLY A 378 -24.48 -12.86 -29.76
C GLY A 378 -25.00 -13.61 -30.95
N LYS A 379 -26.23 -13.31 -31.38
CA LYS A 379 -26.83 -13.92 -32.57
C LYS A 379 -26.00 -13.69 -33.82
N PRO A 380 -25.65 -14.73 -34.57
CA PRO A 380 -25.03 -14.55 -35.89
C PRO A 380 -25.86 -13.57 -36.72
N SER A 381 -25.23 -12.65 -37.42
CA SER A 381 -25.92 -11.71 -38.28
C SER A 381 -26.46 -12.46 -39.50
N ASP A 382 -27.79 -12.67 -39.58
CA ASP A 382 -28.43 -13.01 -40.84
C ASP A 382 -28.25 -11.83 -41.81
N ASN A 383 -27.57 -12.06 -42.91
CA ASN A 383 -27.37 -11.08 -43.97
C ASN A 383 -28.67 -10.75 -44.75
N SER A 384 -29.84 -11.23 -44.30
CA SER A 384 -31.09 -10.98 -44.95
C SER A 384 -31.65 -9.60 -44.54
N LYS A 385 -32.03 -8.81 -45.54
CA LYS A 385 -32.68 -7.49 -45.39
C LYS A 385 -34.01 -7.54 -44.60
N ALA A 386 -34.54 -8.73 -44.35
CA ALA A 386 -35.74 -9.01 -43.56
C ALA A 386 -35.52 -8.82 -42.03
N SER A 387 -34.29 -9.01 -41.52
CA SER A 387 -34.02 -8.94 -40.07
C SER A 387 -34.01 -7.50 -39.50
N LYS A 388 -34.02 -6.45 -40.34
CA LYS A 388 -34.10 -5.07 -39.91
C LYS A 388 -35.49 -4.61 -39.41
N LYS A 389 -36.55 -5.37 -39.76
CA LYS A 389 -37.91 -4.99 -39.45
C LYS A 389 -38.51 -5.64 -38.19
N ASN A 390 -37.96 -6.77 -37.76
CA ASN A 390 -38.38 -7.44 -36.53
C ASN A 390 -37.29 -7.30 -35.47
N ARG A 391 -37.25 -6.15 -34.82
CA ARG A 391 -36.64 -6.05 -33.48
C ARG A 391 -37.64 -6.57 -32.45
N ASP A 392 -38.00 -7.82 -32.61
CA ASP A 392 -38.82 -8.53 -31.65
C ASP A 392 -37.97 -8.81 -30.38
N SER A 393 -38.66 -8.77 -29.26
CA SER A 393 -38.21 -9.00 -27.88
C SER A 393 -37.49 -10.35 -27.62
N SER A 394 -37.35 -11.22 -28.63
CA SER A 394 -36.57 -12.46 -28.59
C SER A 394 -35.04 -12.27 -28.60
N THR A 395 -34.54 -11.04 -28.58
CA THR A 395 -33.12 -10.75 -28.52
C THR A 395 -32.48 -10.93 -27.13
N ASN A 396 -33.29 -11.26 -26.12
CA ASN A 396 -32.85 -11.43 -24.75
C ASN A 396 -32.11 -12.75 -24.47
N ASP A 397 -32.08 -13.67 -25.41
CA ASP A 397 -31.51 -15.01 -25.21
C ASP A 397 -29.99 -15.12 -25.46
N TYR A 398 -29.30 -14.02 -25.73
CA TYR A 398 -27.88 -14.02 -26.06
C TYR A 398 -27.06 -13.26 -25.04
N LEU A 399 -25.77 -13.65 -24.82
CA LEU A 399 -24.86 -13.00 -23.89
C LEU A 399 -24.69 -11.50 -24.21
N ASN A 400 -24.66 -11.15 -25.50
CA ASN A 400 -24.39 -9.77 -25.94
C ASN A 400 -23.13 -9.16 -25.31
N SER A 401 -22.16 -10.00 -24.95
CA SER A 401 -20.89 -9.63 -24.31
C SER A 401 -19.83 -9.37 -25.37
N MET A 402 -18.89 -8.50 -25.06
CA MET A 402 -17.83 -8.11 -25.99
C MET A 402 -16.51 -7.96 -25.26
N VAL A 403 -15.43 -8.41 -25.91
CA VAL A 403 -14.05 -8.09 -25.53
C VAL A 403 -13.35 -7.52 -26.74
N ASP A 404 -12.66 -6.40 -26.56
CA ASP A 404 -11.83 -5.76 -27.58
C ASP A 404 -10.48 -5.32 -26.99
N PHE A 405 -9.56 -4.94 -27.86
CA PHE A 405 -8.35 -4.22 -27.45
C PHE A 405 -8.32 -2.85 -28.13
N ARG A 406 -7.57 -1.93 -27.52
CA ARG A 406 -7.40 -0.58 -28.07
C ARG A 406 -5.96 -0.14 -28.04
N ALA A 407 -5.65 0.79 -28.94
CA ALA A 407 -4.35 1.44 -28.99
C ALA A 407 -3.97 2.06 -27.64
N THR A 408 -2.69 2.00 -27.35
CA THR A 408 -2.08 2.60 -26.17
C THR A 408 -2.16 4.13 -26.27
N ALA A 409 -3.12 4.73 -25.61
CA ALA A 409 -3.33 6.17 -25.53
C ALA A 409 -3.97 6.54 -24.19
N VAL A 410 -3.71 7.76 -23.72
CA VAL A 410 -4.25 8.24 -22.42
C VAL A 410 -5.78 8.16 -22.36
N LEU A 411 -6.46 8.46 -23.48
CA LEU A 411 -7.92 8.48 -23.59
C LEU A 411 -8.53 7.15 -24.10
N SER A 412 -7.76 6.07 -24.16
CA SER A 412 -8.32 4.76 -24.54
C SER A 412 -9.44 4.37 -23.58
N TYR A 413 -10.59 4.00 -24.13
CA TYR A 413 -11.82 3.65 -23.38
C TYR A 413 -12.52 4.79 -22.62
N ASP A 414 -12.11 6.05 -22.74
CA ASP A 414 -12.67 7.18 -21.98
C ASP A 414 -14.22 7.25 -21.99
N SER A 415 -14.85 6.92 -23.08
CA SER A 415 -16.33 7.00 -23.25
C SER A 415 -17.06 5.65 -23.15
N VAL A 416 -16.38 4.59 -22.70
CA VAL A 416 -16.92 3.22 -22.70
C VAL A 416 -17.02 2.69 -21.28
N LYS A 417 -18.23 2.32 -20.83
CA LYS A 417 -18.37 1.54 -19.59
C LYS A 417 -17.64 0.21 -19.76
N LEU A 418 -16.74 -0.09 -18.84
CA LEU A 418 -16.03 -1.37 -18.77
C LEU A 418 -16.46 -2.16 -17.54
N ASP A 419 -16.70 -3.47 -17.73
CA ASP A 419 -16.91 -4.40 -16.63
C ASP A 419 -15.60 -5.06 -16.20
N MET A 420 -14.64 -5.21 -17.13
CA MET A 420 -13.28 -5.65 -16.83
C MET A 420 -12.26 -4.98 -17.75
N TYR A 421 -11.12 -4.60 -17.18
CA TYR A 421 -10.03 -3.98 -17.90
C TYR A 421 -8.71 -4.66 -17.60
N LEU A 422 -7.96 -5.00 -18.63
CA LEU A 422 -6.56 -5.43 -18.55
C LEU A 422 -5.64 -4.31 -19.03
N GLY A 423 -4.79 -3.79 -18.13
CA GLY A 423 -3.67 -2.92 -18.44
C GLY A 423 -2.37 -3.68 -18.25
N ASP A 424 -1.90 -4.35 -19.30
CA ASP A 424 -0.65 -5.10 -19.23
C ASP A 424 0.55 -4.21 -19.55
N GLU A 425 1.71 -4.54 -18.97
CA GLU A 425 2.98 -3.84 -19.13
C GLU A 425 2.88 -2.31 -18.89
N SER A 426 2.07 -1.92 -17.90
CA SER A 426 1.68 -0.54 -17.60
C SER A 426 2.85 0.36 -17.15
N SER A 427 3.94 -0.19 -16.63
CA SER A 427 5.18 0.55 -16.34
C SER A 427 5.99 0.90 -17.59
N LYS A 428 5.67 0.32 -18.75
CA LYS A 428 6.45 0.48 -20.00
C LYS A 428 5.87 1.49 -20.96
N TRP A 429 5.05 2.41 -20.48
CA TRP A 429 4.54 3.55 -21.24
C TRP A 429 5.54 4.70 -21.18
N GLU A 430 6.56 4.68 -22.04
CA GLU A 430 7.71 5.60 -21.96
C GLU A 430 7.37 7.07 -22.30
N HIS A 431 6.33 7.29 -23.11
CA HIS A 431 5.99 8.63 -23.64
C HIS A 431 4.62 9.12 -23.19
N LEU A 432 3.90 8.35 -22.40
CA LEU A 432 2.55 8.66 -21.95
C LEU A 432 2.44 8.42 -20.43
N SER A 433 1.78 9.34 -19.73
CA SER A 433 1.54 9.15 -18.31
C SER A 433 0.48 8.07 -18.05
N TYR A 434 0.87 6.99 -17.38
CA TYR A 434 -0.07 5.96 -16.97
C TYR A 434 -0.99 6.44 -15.85
N ILE A 435 -0.57 7.39 -15.02
CA ILE A 435 -1.42 8.05 -14.02
C ILE A 435 -2.55 8.81 -14.72
N ALA A 436 -2.24 9.56 -15.79
CA ALA A 436 -3.25 10.25 -16.57
C ALA A 436 -4.23 9.28 -17.23
N HIS A 437 -3.74 8.16 -17.76
CA HIS A 437 -4.58 7.09 -18.30
C HIS A 437 -5.48 6.48 -17.20
N TRP A 438 -4.93 6.17 -16.01
CA TRP A 438 -5.71 5.63 -14.90
C TRP A 438 -6.83 6.58 -14.46
N ASN A 439 -6.55 7.87 -14.42
CA ASN A 439 -7.55 8.89 -14.08
C ASN A 439 -8.70 8.96 -15.10
N ASN A 440 -8.46 8.63 -16.36
CA ASN A 440 -9.48 8.57 -17.41
C ASN A 440 -10.22 7.24 -17.44
N ILE A 441 -9.54 6.12 -17.17
CA ILE A 441 -10.19 4.81 -17.28
C ILE A 441 -10.93 4.39 -16.00
N LYS A 442 -10.46 4.77 -14.82
CA LYS A 442 -11.13 4.48 -13.54
C LYS A 442 -12.62 4.88 -13.52
N PRO A 443 -13.02 6.09 -14.00
CA PRO A 443 -14.43 6.49 -14.05
C PRO A 443 -15.31 5.58 -14.90
N THR A 444 -14.76 4.88 -15.89
CA THR A 444 -15.52 3.93 -16.73
C THR A 444 -16.02 2.71 -15.96
N MET A 445 -15.38 2.43 -14.81
CA MET A 445 -15.65 1.32 -13.89
C MET A 445 -16.25 1.75 -12.56
N VAL A 446 -16.44 3.07 -12.35
CA VAL A 446 -16.99 3.62 -11.10
C VAL A 446 -18.11 4.61 -11.42
N GLN A 447 -19.34 4.30 -11.00
CA GLN A 447 -20.50 5.13 -11.22
C GLN A 447 -21.06 5.66 -9.90
N GLY A 448 -21.10 6.98 -9.74
CA GLY A 448 -21.64 7.61 -8.53
C GLY A 448 -21.03 7.10 -7.22
N GLY A 449 -19.71 6.82 -7.24
CA GLY A 449 -19.00 6.26 -6.08
C GLY A 449 -19.08 4.74 -5.94
N ARG A 450 -19.90 4.05 -6.78
CA ARG A 450 -20.00 2.60 -6.80
C ARG A 450 -19.05 2.00 -7.82
N VAL A 451 -18.36 0.93 -7.44
CA VAL A 451 -17.53 0.12 -8.35
C VAL A 451 -18.45 -0.81 -9.14
N VAL A 452 -18.47 -0.64 -10.46
CA VAL A 452 -19.29 -1.44 -11.41
C VAL A 452 -18.45 -2.28 -12.34
N GLY A 453 -17.16 -2.01 -12.43
CA GLY A 453 -16.19 -2.78 -13.21
C GLY A 453 -14.90 -2.97 -12.44
N LYS A 454 -14.01 -3.81 -12.95
CA LYS A 454 -12.76 -4.20 -12.30
C LYS A 454 -11.58 -4.08 -13.24
N ALA A 455 -10.47 -3.55 -12.71
CA ALA A 455 -9.21 -3.45 -13.43
C ALA A 455 -8.17 -4.45 -12.94
N PHE A 456 -7.41 -4.98 -13.87
CA PHE A 456 -6.18 -5.72 -13.61
C PHE A 456 -5.03 -4.97 -14.28
N ILE A 457 -4.17 -4.38 -13.49
CA ILE A 457 -3.03 -3.60 -13.97
C ILE A 457 -1.77 -4.29 -13.48
N GLY A 458 -0.85 -4.62 -14.39
CA GLY A 458 0.37 -5.30 -14.01
C GLY A 458 1.54 -5.03 -14.94
N SER A 459 2.74 -5.04 -14.36
CA SER A 459 3.97 -4.86 -15.13
C SER A 459 5.20 -5.37 -14.38
N THR A 460 6.23 -5.71 -15.13
CA THR A 460 7.61 -5.58 -14.65
C THR A 460 7.95 -4.10 -14.65
N VAL A 461 8.68 -3.62 -13.63
CA VAL A 461 8.96 -2.20 -13.51
C VAL A 461 10.01 -1.75 -14.53
N ASN A 462 9.75 -0.64 -15.19
CA ASN A 462 10.68 0.03 -16.11
C ASN A 462 11.59 0.99 -15.32
N PRO A 463 12.73 1.45 -15.85
CA PRO A 463 13.50 2.55 -15.26
C PRO A 463 12.61 3.74 -14.89
N MET A 464 12.88 4.41 -13.76
CA MET A 464 12.00 5.45 -13.23
C MET A 464 11.63 6.51 -14.28
N LYS A 465 12.60 7.04 -15.02
CA LYS A 465 12.40 8.06 -16.08
C LYS A 465 11.66 7.55 -17.33
N LYS A 466 11.38 6.25 -17.40
CA LYS A 466 10.75 5.59 -18.56
C LYS A 466 9.41 4.93 -18.19
N GLY A 467 8.63 5.54 -17.31
CA GLY A 467 7.31 5.06 -16.86
C GLY A 467 7.32 4.35 -15.49
N GLY A 468 8.51 4.05 -14.94
CA GLY A 468 8.62 3.42 -13.61
C GLY A 468 8.11 4.32 -12.48
N GLU A 469 8.26 5.63 -12.57
CA GLU A 469 7.81 6.60 -11.56
C GLU A 469 6.29 6.64 -11.42
N ASP A 470 5.57 6.71 -12.55
CA ASP A 470 4.10 6.64 -12.55
C ASP A 470 3.60 5.33 -11.94
N PHE A 471 4.27 4.22 -12.30
CA PHE A 471 3.93 2.90 -11.78
C PHE A 471 4.20 2.79 -10.27
N GLN A 472 5.30 3.34 -9.77
CA GLN A 472 5.61 3.40 -8.35
C GLN A 472 4.59 4.24 -7.57
N THR A 473 4.17 5.38 -8.15
CA THR A 473 3.17 6.25 -7.53
C THR A 473 1.82 5.55 -7.40
N LEU A 474 1.40 4.82 -8.45
CA LEU A 474 0.18 4.01 -8.41
C LEU A 474 0.30 2.85 -7.43
N GLU A 475 1.45 2.19 -7.35
CA GLU A 475 1.69 1.12 -6.39
C GLU A 475 1.54 1.63 -4.94
N LYS A 476 2.22 2.72 -4.58
CA LYS A 476 2.12 3.33 -3.25
C LYS A 476 0.70 3.74 -2.90
N GLY A 477 -0.04 4.28 -3.89
CA GLY A 477 -1.45 4.64 -3.74
C GLY A 477 -2.41 3.45 -3.69
N SER A 478 -1.94 2.23 -3.98
CA SER A 478 -2.71 0.98 -3.99
C SER A 478 -2.48 0.10 -2.76
N ASN A 479 -1.70 0.56 -1.78
CA ASN A 479 -1.38 -0.19 -0.57
C ASN A 479 -2.63 -0.43 0.28
N VAL A 480 -2.99 -1.70 0.48
CA VAL A 480 -4.20 -2.13 1.22
C VAL A 480 -4.16 -1.71 2.69
N LEU A 481 -2.96 -1.57 3.27
CA LEU A 481 -2.78 -1.13 4.66
C LEU A 481 -3.07 0.38 4.83
N LYS A 482 -3.13 1.16 3.74
CA LYS A 482 -3.38 2.61 3.72
C LYS A 482 -4.75 2.93 3.10
N ARG A 483 -5.81 2.33 3.67
CA ARG A 483 -7.19 2.58 3.25
C ARG A 483 -7.79 3.78 4.00
N ASN A 484 -8.63 4.55 3.30
CA ASN A 484 -9.40 5.64 3.91
C ASN A 484 -10.57 5.10 4.76
N SER A 485 -11.34 5.99 5.38
CA SER A 485 -12.52 5.64 6.19
C SER A 485 -13.58 4.81 5.46
N ASN A 486 -13.63 4.87 4.12
CA ASN A 486 -14.51 4.08 3.28
C ASN A 486 -13.91 2.72 2.88
N GLY A 487 -12.77 2.35 3.46
CA GLY A 487 -12.06 1.11 3.17
C GLY A 487 -11.38 1.07 1.79
N ARG A 488 -11.21 2.21 1.10
CA ARG A 488 -10.60 2.31 -0.22
C ARG A 488 -9.19 2.84 -0.16
N THR A 489 -8.33 2.32 -1.02
CA THR A 489 -7.00 2.89 -1.27
C THR A 489 -7.12 4.18 -2.10
N THR A 490 -6.06 4.98 -2.18
CA THR A 490 -6.05 6.24 -2.95
C THR A 490 -6.36 6.02 -4.43
N THR A 491 -5.78 5.00 -5.04
CA THR A 491 -6.06 4.64 -6.44
C THR A 491 -7.39 3.93 -6.63
N GLY A 492 -7.88 3.26 -5.58
CA GLY A 492 -8.97 2.29 -5.61
C GLY A 492 -8.53 0.87 -5.95
N LEU A 493 -7.28 0.66 -6.34
CA LEU A 493 -6.70 -0.66 -6.62
C LEU A 493 -6.08 -1.25 -5.35
N TYR A 494 -5.92 -2.56 -5.30
CA TYR A 494 -5.18 -3.27 -4.26
C TYR A 494 -3.87 -3.81 -4.84
N SER A 495 -2.74 -3.42 -4.25
CA SER A 495 -1.41 -3.82 -4.72
C SER A 495 -1.06 -5.23 -4.24
N TYR A 496 -0.50 -6.03 -5.14
CA TYR A 496 0.08 -7.33 -4.86
C TYR A 496 1.46 -7.44 -5.49
N PHE A 497 2.40 -7.97 -4.73
CA PHE A 497 3.76 -8.23 -5.18
C PHE A 497 4.07 -9.73 -5.09
N LEU A 498 4.57 -10.31 -6.17
CA LEU A 498 5.06 -11.69 -6.17
C LEU A 498 6.58 -11.69 -6.35
N PRO A 499 7.35 -12.00 -5.30
CA PRO A 499 8.81 -12.10 -5.39
C PRO A 499 9.25 -13.16 -6.42
N ALA A 500 10.26 -12.84 -7.21
CA ALA A 500 10.72 -13.72 -8.29
C ALA A 500 11.15 -15.11 -7.78
N HIS A 501 11.81 -15.18 -6.62
CA HIS A 501 12.23 -16.44 -6.03
C HIS A 501 11.08 -17.36 -5.59
N GLN A 502 9.84 -16.86 -5.46
CA GLN A 502 8.69 -17.69 -5.13
C GLN A 502 8.00 -18.33 -6.34
N ASN A 503 8.37 -17.94 -7.55
CA ASN A 503 7.78 -18.44 -8.80
C ASN A 503 8.84 -18.87 -9.84
N ALA A 504 9.98 -19.34 -9.39
CA ALA A 504 11.04 -19.84 -10.27
C ALA A 504 10.70 -21.24 -10.76
N GLU A 505 10.51 -21.40 -12.08
CA GLU A 505 10.01 -22.62 -12.69
C GLU A 505 10.93 -23.82 -12.45
N ASP A 506 12.22 -23.65 -12.67
CA ASP A 506 13.23 -24.70 -12.53
C ASP A 506 13.44 -25.17 -11.07
N TYR A 507 12.91 -24.41 -10.12
CA TYR A 507 12.96 -24.70 -8.68
C TYR A 507 11.59 -25.11 -8.11
N THR A 508 10.62 -25.39 -8.98
CA THR A 508 9.28 -25.83 -8.61
C THR A 508 9.17 -27.35 -8.75
N ASP A 509 8.66 -28.02 -7.73
CA ASP A 509 8.46 -29.48 -7.76
C ASP A 509 7.13 -29.88 -8.44
N LYS A 510 6.88 -31.17 -8.57
CA LYS A 510 5.64 -31.71 -9.17
C LYS A 510 4.36 -31.34 -8.42
N TYR A 511 4.47 -30.87 -7.20
CA TYR A 511 3.34 -30.39 -6.40
C TYR A 511 3.08 -28.88 -6.61
N GLY A 512 3.85 -28.23 -7.47
CA GLY A 512 3.78 -26.79 -7.72
C GLY A 512 4.35 -25.93 -6.58
N ILE A 513 5.17 -26.49 -5.72
CA ILE A 513 5.82 -25.80 -4.61
C ILE A 513 7.20 -25.36 -5.07
N CYS A 514 7.46 -24.05 -5.05
CA CYS A 514 8.76 -23.49 -5.33
C CYS A 514 9.65 -23.59 -4.07
N HIS A 515 10.79 -24.26 -4.19
CA HIS A 515 11.79 -24.41 -3.14
C HIS A 515 12.70 -23.17 -3.11
N THR A 516 12.39 -22.22 -2.24
CA THR A 516 13.15 -20.96 -2.14
C THR A 516 14.53 -21.17 -1.52
N THR A 517 14.62 -22.06 -0.54
CA THR A 517 15.87 -22.42 0.15
C THR A 517 15.97 -23.93 0.25
N VAL A 518 17.19 -24.45 0.21
CA VAL A 518 17.50 -25.87 0.41
C VAL A 518 18.54 -25.95 1.53
N GLU A 519 18.26 -26.75 2.55
CA GLU A 519 19.19 -26.96 3.66
C GLU A 519 20.46 -27.63 3.17
N LEU A 520 21.59 -27.29 3.79
CA LEU A 520 22.88 -27.86 3.42
C LEU A 520 22.86 -29.41 3.54
N GLY A 521 23.28 -30.08 2.47
CA GLY A 521 23.27 -31.55 2.37
C GLY A 521 21.93 -32.17 1.99
N LYS A 522 20.88 -31.36 1.78
CA LYS A 522 19.60 -31.83 1.23
C LYS A 522 19.47 -31.48 -0.24
N SER A 523 18.53 -32.12 -0.90
CA SER A 523 18.18 -31.90 -2.31
C SER A 523 16.70 -32.14 -2.54
N PHE A 524 16.18 -31.64 -3.64
CA PHE A 524 14.83 -31.95 -4.11
C PHE A 524 14.84 -32.22 -5.62
N VAL A 525 13.77 -32.81 -6.11
CA VAL A 525 13.59 -33.09 -7.56
C VAL A 525 12.54 -32.07 -8.06
N ASN A 526 12.88 -31.31 -9.09
CA ASN A 526 11.97 -30.37 -9.72
C ASN A 526 10.89 -31.07 -10.57
N ALA A 527 9.96 -30.32 -11.15
CA ALA A 527 8.88 -30.84 -11.98
C ALA A 527 9.39 -31.52 -13.26
N PHE A 528 10.61 -31.20 -13.72
CA PHE A 528 11.24 -31.78 -14.90
C PHE A 528 12.03 -33.07 -14.58
N GLY A 529 12.05 -33.51 -13.31
CA GLY A 529 12.79 -34.70 -12.89
C GLY A 529 14.28 -34.45 -12.57
N GLU A 530 14.71 -33.18 -12.50
CA GLU A 530 16.10 -32.82 -12.22
C GLU A 530 16.35 -32.63 -10.73
N LEU A 531 17.53 -33.13 -10.28
CA LEU A 531 17.95 -32.95 -8.89
C LEU A 531 18.54 -31.55 -8.68
N LYS A 532 18.01 -30.82 -7.72
CA LYS A 532 18.47 -29.47 -7.34
C LYS A 532 19.06 -29.50 -5.95
N LEU A 533 20.25 -28.87 -5.77
CA LEU A 533 21.02 -28.78 -4.54
C LEU A 533 20.86 -27.39 -3.88
N ILE A 534 20.39 -26.41 -4.61
CA ILE A 534 20.17 -25.02 -4.14
C ILE A 534 18.72 -24.61 -4.37
N GLY A 535 18.25 -23.63 -3.62
CA GLY A 535 16.94 -23.04 -3.82
C GLY A 535 16.97 -21.88 -4.82
N SER A 536 15.77 -21.43 -5.21
CA SER A 536 15.58 -20.34 -6.17
C SER A 536 16.16 -19.01 -5.69
N LEU A 537 16.17 -18.73 -4.38
CA LEU A 537 16.76 -17.53 -3.82
C LEU A 537 18.27 -17.50 -4.05
N GLN A 538 18.97 -18.61 -3.70
CA GLN A 538 20.41 -18.71 -3.92
C GLN A 538 20.79 -18.68 -5.40
N TYR A 539 19.96 -19.27 -6.26
CA TYR A 539 20.12 -19.15 -7.71
C TYR A 539 20.07 -17.69 -8.18
N LEU A 540 19.03 -16.95 -7.80
CA LEU A 540 18.93 -15.53 -8.17
C LEU A 540 20.08 -14.69 -7.62
N GLU A 541 20.52 -14.94 -6.40
CA GLU A 541 21.69 -14.26 -5.82
C GLU A 541 22.98 -14.54 -6.62
N ASN A 542 23.15 -15.77 -7.13
CA ASN A 542 24.26 -16.11 -7.99
C ASN A 542 24.17 -15.39 -9.34
N GLU A 543 22.97 -15.33 -9.95
CA GLU A 543 22.72 -14.56 -11.18
C GLU A 543 23.01 -13.07 -10.98
N PHE A 544 22.59 -12.49 -9.86
CA PHE A 544 22.88 -11.10 -9.53
C PHE A 544 24.37 -10.84 -9.32
N ARG A 545 25.08 -11.76 -8.65
CA ARG A 545 26.54 -11.68 -8.55
C ARG A 545 27.21 -11.73 -9.91
N SER A 546 26.76 -12.61 -10.80
CA SER A 546 27.27 -12.70 -12.16
C SER A 546 27.00 -11.42 -12.96
N ALA A 547 25.80 -10.86 -12.82
CA ALA A 547 25.46 -9.57 -13.43
C ALA A 547 26.33 -8.43 -12.90
N ARG A 548 26.70 -8.44 -11.61
CA ARG A 548 27.60 -7.45 -11.00
C ARG A 548 29.00 -7.45 -11.61
N LEU A 549 29.49 -8.61 -12.02
CA LEU A 549 30.77 -8.72 -12.73
C LEU A 549 30.76 -8.00 -14.10
N LEU A 550 29.58 -7.82 -14.70
CA LEU A 550 29.39 -7.04 -15.93
C LEU A 550 29.26 -5.54 -15.65
N GLY A 551 29.07 -5.14 -14.39
CA GLY A 551 28.94 -3.76 -13.93
C GLY A 551 27.62 -3.49 -13.17
N GLU A 552 27.63 -2.48 -12.30
CA GLU A 552 26.51 -2.14 -11.41
C GLU A 552 25.19 -1.92 -12.16
N LYS A 553 25.19 -1.29 -13.31
CA LYS A 553 23.99 -1.10 -14.14
C LYS A 553 23.32 -2.44 -14.50
N TYR A 554 24.09 -3.46 -14.82
CA TYR A 554 23.57 -4.79 -15.14
C TYR A 554 23.05 -5.51 -13.91
N TYR A 555 23.71 -5.35 -12.77
CA TYR A 555 23.27 -5.84 -11.47
C TYR A 555 21.90 -5.28 -11.08
N TRP A 556 21.73 -3.96 -11.12
CA TRP A 556 20.45 -3.34 -10.74
C TRP A 556 19.33 -3.64 -11.73
N ASN A 557 19.66 -3.74 -13.02
CA ASN A 557 18.69 -4.16 -14.03
C ASN A 557 18.22 -5.61 -13.81
N ALA A 558 19.11 -6.51 -13.46
CA ALA A 558 18.76 -7.90 -13.15
C ALA A 558 17.84 -7.97 -11.93
N ARG A 559 18.18 -7.29 -10.84
CA ARG A 559 17.35 -7.23 -9.62
C ARG A 559 15.98 -6.60 -9.87
N ARG A 560 15.89 -5.58 -10.72
CA ARG A 560 14.61 -4.97 -11.07
C ARG A 560 13.73 -5.89 -11.90
N LEU A 561 14.31 -6.69 -12.80
CA LEU A 561 13.57 -7.59 -13.67
C LEU A 561 13.08 -8.85 -12.94
N ASP A 562 13.86 -9.33 -11.98
CA ASP A 562 13.56 -10.50 -11.15
C ASP A 562 13.66 -10.12 -9.65
N PRO A 563 12.78 -9.21 -9.18
CA PRO A 563 12.89 -8.63 -7.85
C PRO A 563 12.62 -9.67 -6.75
N ILE A 564 13.52 -9.70 -5.77
CA ILE A 564 13.34 -10.48 -4.54
C ILE A 564 12.46 -9.70 -3.55
N THR A 565 12.65 -8.39 -3.51
CA THR A 565 11.87 -7.46 -2.67
C THR A 565 11.14 -6.45 -3.54
N LYS A 566 10.12 -5.80 -2.98
CA LYS A 566 9.42 -4.72 -3.66
C LYS A 566 10.36 -3.54 -3.97
N ALA A 567 11.30 -3.25 -3.07
CA ALA A 567 12.34 -2.24 -3.25
C ALA A 567 13.20 -2.51 -4.49
N ASP A 568 13.61 -3.77 -4.72
CA ASP A 568 14.39 -4.13 -5.92
C ASP A 568 13.67 -3.78 -7.22
N ALA A 569 12.33 -3.95 -7.25
CA ALA A 569 11.53 -3.64 -8.43
C ALA A 569 11.57 -2.15 -8.81
N PHE A 570 11.67 -1.26 -7.82
CA PHE A 570 11.58 0.19 -8.01
C PHE A 570 12.92 0.93 -7.92
N ARG A 571 14.04 0.23 -8.02
CA ARG A 571 15.36 0.87 -8.02
C ARG A 571 15.61 1.69 -9.28
N ASP A 572 16.21 2.86 -9.06
CA ASP A 572 16.61 3.75 -10.17
C ASP A 572 18.06 3.49 -10.56
N GLU A 573 18.28 2.97 -11.76
CA GLU A 573 19.61 2.72 -12.31
C GLU A 573 20.34 4.00 -12.73
N SER A 574 19.63 5.12 -12.89
CA SER A 574 20.16 6.35 -13.44
C SER A 574 20.84 7.23 -12.41
N VAL A 575 20.72 6.90 -11.14
CA VAL A 575 21.31 7.64 -10.03
C VAL A 575 22.15 6.64 -9.22
N SER A 576 23.41 6.49 -9.59
CA SER A 576 24.37 5.83 -8.70
C SER A 576 24.70 6.82 -7.58
N SER A 577 24.08 6.69 -6.43
CA SER A 577 24.59 7.27 -5.21
C SER A 577 26.00 6.74 -4.96
N ILE A 578 26.84 7.55 -4.32
CA ILE A 578 28.12 7.05 -3.80
C ILE A 578 27.93 6.18 -2.54
N PHE A 579 26.73 6.20 -1.94
CA PHE A 579 26.39 5.48 -0.71
C PHE A 579 25.75 4.12 -1.00
N ASP A 580 25.76 3.23 0.00
CA ASP A 580 25.11 1.92 -0.08
C ASP A 580 23.58 2.06 -0.17
N GLU A 581 23.08 2.04 -1.40
CA GLU A 581 21.65 2.16 -1.69
C GLU A 581 20.85 0.96 -1.16
N GLU A 582 21.44 -0.22 -1.03
CA GLU A 582 20.77 -1.41 -0.50
C GLU A 582 20.35 -1.18 0.95
N LYS A 583 21.27 -0.75 1.79
CA LYS A 583 21.00 -0.43 3.21
C LYS A 583 20.01 0.72 3.35
N ILE A 584 20.13 1.76 2.51
CA ILE A 584 19.21 2.89 2.53
C ILE A 584 17.79 2.44 2.20
N ASN A 585 17.61 1.63 1.16
CA ASN A 585 16.29 1.14 0.76
C ASN A 585 15.70 0.15 1.77
N ASP A 586 16.52 -0.74 2.35
CA ASP A 586 16.09 -1.62 3.44
C ASP A 586 15.55 -0.83 4.63
N GLN A 587 16.21 0.29 4.97
CA GLN A 587 15.75 1.18 6.02
C GLN A 587 14.44 1.88 5.67
N LEU A 588 14.27 2.35 4.43
CA LEU A 588 13.04 2.97 3.95
C LEU A 588 11.87 1.98 4.00
N ASP A 589 12.10 0.74 3.57
CA ASP A 589 11.10 -0.32 3.62
C ASP A 589 10.71 -0.67 5.06
N HIS A 590 11.69 -0.74 5.96
CA HIS A 590 11.45 -0.92 7.39
C HIS A 590 10.62 0.22 7.98
N ASN A 591 11.00 1.46 7.68
CA ASN A 591 10.28 2.63 8.18
C ASN A 591 8.81 2.65 7.68
N GLU A 592 8.56 2.20 6.46
CA GLU A 592 7.22 2.09 5.91
C GLU A 592 6.42 0.93 6.53
N LEU A 593 7.03 -0.25 6.64
CA LEU A 593 6.39 -1.46 7.16
C LEU A 593 5.95 -1.31 8.63
N TYR A 594 6.81 -0.74 9.45
CA TYR A 594 6.56 -0.53 10.88
C TYR A 594 5.99 0.85 11.21
N ASP A 595 5.67 1.64 10.18
CA ASP A 595 5.09 2.99 10.30
C ASP A 595 5.89 3.89 11.28
N VAL A 596 7.21 3.87 11.14
CA VAL A 596 8.15 4.60 12.01
C VAL A 596 7.82 6.09 12.09
N ARG A 597 7.18 6.64 11.06
CA ARG A 597 6.70 8.05 11.07
C ARG A 597 5.78 8.36 12.24
N LYS A 598 5.02 7.40 12.76
CA LYS A 598 4.15 7.60 13.95
C LYS A 598 4.94 7.80 15.24
N THR A 599 6.20 7.40 15.28
CA THR A 599 7.07 7.67 16.43
C THR A 599 7.66 9.08 16.41
N LEU A 600 7.56 9.78 15.29
CA LEU A 600 8.06 11.13 15.09
C LEU A 600 6.98 12.16 15.41
N VAL A 601 7.34 13.19 16.13
CA VAL A 601 6.43 14.28 16.48
C VAL A 601 6.75 15.52 15.65
N ARG A 602 5.75 16.00 14.92
CA ARG A 602 5.86 17.25 14.17
C ARG A 602 5.54 18.44 15.06
N GLY A 603 6.24 19.57 14.90
CA GLY A 603 5.98 20.75 15.70
C GLY A 603 6.93 21.93 15.38
N ASN A 604 6.88 22.93 16.25
CA ASN A 604 7.73 24.11 16.15
C ASN A 604 8.35 24.43 17.53
N PHE A 605 9.54 24.99 17.52
CA PHE A 605 10.08 25.67 18.68
C PHE A 605 9.52 27.09 18.71
N SER A 606 9.31 27.62 19.90
CA SER A 606 8.91 29.01 20.11
C SER A 606 9.48 29.52 21.42
N TRP A 607 9.70 30.82 21.50
CA TRP A 607 10.02 31.50 22.76
C TRP A 607 8.85 31.44 23.72
N GLU A 608 9.12 31.26 25.00
CA GLU A 608 8.10 31.29 26.04
C GLU A 608 7.43 32.69 26.07
N ASN A 609 6.11 32.70 25.97
CA ASN A 609 5.30 33.95 25.86
C ASN A 609 5.72 34.85 24.67
N ASP A 610 6.30 34.25 23.61
CA ASP A 610 6.80 34.96 22.43
C ASP A 610 7.85 36.08 22.74
N ILE A 611 8.54 35.97 23.88
CA ILE A 611 9.60 36.91 24.28
C ILE A 611 10.95 36.36 23.81
N PRO A 612 11.64 36.99 22.85
CA PRO A 612 12.96 36.54 22.41
C PRO A 612 13.96 36.41 23.57
N ASP A 613 14.85 35.41 23.47
CA ASP A 613 15.88 35.12 24.47
C ASP A 613 15.39 34.65 25.84
N SER A 614 14.08 34.37 25.94
CA SER A 614 13.47 33.66 27.06
C SER A 614 13.76 32.13 27.00
N LYS A 615 12.97 31.32 27.67
CA LYS A 615 13.05 29.87 27.56
C LYS A 615 12.44 29.43 26.23
N VAL A 616 13.07 28.48 25.54
CA VAL A 616 12.48 27.87 24.35
C VAL A 616 11.57 26.71 24.75
N ILE A 617 10.38 26.69 24.20
CA ILE A 617 9.38 25.62 24.39
C ILE A 617 9.09 24.89 23.07
N TRP A 618 8.77 23.59 23.16
CA TRP A 618 8.32 22.79 22.06
C TRP A 618 6.80 22.80 21.98
N LYS A 619 6.25 23.13 20.83
CA LYS A 619 4.79 23.10 20.54
C LYS A 619 4.51 22.06 19.45
N PRO A 620 3.93 20.90 19.78
CA PRO A 620 3.48 19.94 18.77
C PRO A 620 2.42 20.57 17.84
N SER A 621 2.53 20.32 16.53
CA SER A 621 1.61 20.85 15.53
C SER A 621 1.73 20.01 14.26
N GLU A 622 0.61 19.57 13.70
CA GLU A 622 0.59 18.82 12.42
C GLU A 622 1.19 19.62 11.26
N LYS A 623 1.08 20.95 11.31
CA LYS A 623 1.68 21.88 10.33
C LYS A 623 3.07 22.40 10.77
N GLY A 624 3.68 21.75 11.75
CA GLY A 624 5.00 22.14 12.25
C GLY A 624 6.10 21.93 11.21
N ARG A 625 7.14 22.73 11.29
CA ARG A 625 8.27 22.69 10.35
C ARG A 625 9.33 21.66 10.72
N PHE A 626 9.40 21.29 12.02
CA PHE A 626 10.33 20.30 12.52
C PHE A 626 9.71 18.94 12.63
N LEU A 627 10.49 17.90 12.41
CA LEU A 627 10.17 16.51 12.67
C LEU A 627 11.17 15.98 13.72
N VAL A 628 10.66 15.50 14.86
CA VAL A 628 11.47 15.16 16.03
C VAL A 628 11.22 13.73 16.48
N GLY A 629 12.28 12.93 16.61
CA GLY A 629 12.25 11.56 17.11
C GLY A 629 12.65 11.41 18.58
N TRP A 630 13.25 12.43 19.18
CA TRP A 630 13.60 12.43 20.59
C TRP A 630 13.56 13.85 21.16
N ILE A 631 12.95 13.99 22.32
CA ILE A 631 12.90 15.23 23.08
C ILE A 631 13.64 15.00 24.41
N PRO A 632 14.64 15.83 24.74
CA PRO A 632 15.41 15.66 25.98
C PRO A 632 14.52 15.83 27.21
N PRO A 633 14.85 15.17 28.35
CA PRO A 633 14.22 15.41 29.65
C PRO A 633 14.31 16.90 30.06
N GLU A 634 13.39 17.37 30.92
CA GLU A 634 13.31 18.79 31.28
C GLU A 634 14.56 19.35 31.91
N ASP A 635 15.26 18.52 32.68
CA ASP A 635 16.54 18.88 33.34
C ASP A 635 17.68 19.11 32.36
N MET A 636 17.53 18.65 31.10
CA MET A 636 18.52 18.82 30.04
C MET A 636 18.14 19.95 29.04
N ARG A 637 16.92 20.49 29.09
CA ARG A 637 16.47 21.52 28.16
C ARG A 637 16.98 22.91 28.55
N ASN A 638 17.23 23.74 27.52
CA ASN A 638 17.64 25.15 27.68
C ASN A 638 18.88 25.34 28.55
N LYS A 639 19.79 24.38 28.51
CA LYS A 639 21.03 24.44 29.33
C LYS A 639 22.15 25.14 28.60
N PHE A 640 22.62 26.20 29.20
CA PHE A 640 23.79 26.96 28.71
C PHE A 640 24.62 27.50 29.88
N THR A 641 25.85 27.90 29.57
CA THR A 641 26.75 28.61 30.46
C THR A 641 27.22 29.87 29.76
N ASN A 642 27.46 30.91 30.56
CA ASN A 642 28.03 32.16 30.07
C ASN A 642 29.55 32.09 30.17
N LYS A 643 30.21 32.26 29.03
CA LYS A 643 31.68 32.37 28.95
C LYS A 643 32.05 33.72 28.34
N ARG A 644 33.15 34.32 28.79
CA ARG A 644 33.75 35.47 28.13
C ARG A 644 34.62 35.02 26.98
N ASN A 645 34.44 35.62 25.81
CA ASN A 645 35.35 35.42 24.70
C ASN A 645 36.66 36.17 24.90
N GLU A 646 37.63 36.01 23.97
CA GLU A 646 38.93 36.67 24.00
C GLU A 646 38.83 38.22 24.01
N PHE A 647 37.67 38.79 23.64
CA PHE A 647 37.41 40.23 23.62
C PHE A 647 36.64 40.72 24.87
N GLY A 648 36.42 39.86 25.86
CA GLY A 648 35.68 40.22 27.08
C GLY A 648 34.17 40.20 26.95
N HIS A 649 33.58 39.91 25.75
CA HIS A 649 32.15 39.84 25.57
C HIS A 649 31.60 38.52 26.15
N VAL A 650 30.45 38.61 26.81
CA VAL A 650 29.78 37.44 27.37
C VAL A 650 29.01 36.75 26.25
N CYS A 651 29.30 35.45 26.03
CA CYS A 651 28.63 34.61 25.10
C CYS A 651 27.99 33.40 25.79
N LYS A 652 26.79 33.02 25.36
CA LYS A 652 26.13 31.79 25.80
C LYS A 652 26.72 30.58 25.07
N HIS A 653 27.08 29.53 25.84
CA HIS A 653 27.61 28.27 25.32
C HIS A 653 26.71 27.11 25.73
N PRO A 654 26.45 26.11 24.82
CA PRO A 654 25.66 24.95 25.16
C PRO A 654 26.33 24.10 26.25
N LEU A 655 25.53 23.47 27.11
CA LEU A 655 26.02 22.55 28.15
C LEU A 655 25.96 21.08 27.80
N ASN A 656 25.19 20.73 26.76
CA ASN A 656 25.04 19.37 26.28
C ASN A 656 25.85 19.11 25.00
N ASP A 657 27.00 19.79 24.85
CA ASP A 657 27.84 19.66 23.65
C ASP A 657 28.51 18.27 23.52
N ASP A 658 28.57 17.54 24.65
CA ASP A 658 29.01 16.13 24.70
C ASP A 658 27.96 15.12 24.30
N LEU A 659 26.67 15.47 24.24
CA LEU A 659 25.58 14.58 23.86
C LEU A 659 25.40 14.46 22.35
N GLY A 660 25.62 15.54 21.64
CA GLY A 660 25.39 15.57 20.21
C GLY A 660 25.62 16.96 19.62
N ALA A 661 25.27 17.09 18.35
CA ALA A 661 25.40 18.35 17.64
C ALA A 661 24.39 18.42 16.47
N PHE A 662 24.20 19.63 15.97
CA PHE A 662 23.48 19.89 14.74
C PHE A 662 24.41 20.13 13.56
N GLY A 663 24.00 19.71 12.39
CA GLY A 663 24.58 20.15 11.12
C GLY A 663 23.59 21.02 10.37
N VAL A 664 24.06 22.13 9.82
CA VAL A 664 23.18 23.11 9.17
C VAL A 664 23.74 23.50 7.82
N ASP A 665 22.91 23.29 6.80
CA ASP A 665 23.07 23.86 5.47
C ASP A 665 22.13 25.06 5.32
N THR A 666 22.66 26.21 4.94
CA THR A 666 21.94 27.50 4.98
C THR A 666 21.69 28.08 3.60
N TYR A 667 20.78 29.03 3.49
CA TYR A 667 20.56 29.84 2.29
C TYR A 667 20.50 31.34 2.63
N ASP A 668 20.87 32.20 1.69
CA ASP A 668 20.98 33.65 1.90
C ASP A 668 19.88 34.50 1.21
N GLN A 669 19.08 33.91 0.32
CA GLN A 669 18.08 34.67 -0.42
C GLN A 669 16.76 34.80 0.33
N ASP A 670 16.31 36.03 0.53
CA ASP A 670 15.14 36.36 1.35
C ASP A 670 13.80 36.17 0.63
N SER A 671 13.73 36.37 -0.69
CA SER A 671 12.47 36.30 -1.42
C SER A 671 12.49 35.30 -2.55
N VAL A 672 11.44 34.53 -2.65
CA VAL A 672 11.15 33.68 -3.82
C VAL A 672 10.09 34.41 -4.66
N GLN A 673 10.48 35.07 -5.73
CA GLN A 673 9.53 35.52 -6.73
C GLN A 673 8.88 34.29 -7.38
N GLY A 674 7.61 34.06 -7.11
CA GLY A 674 6.78 33.11 -7.86
C GLY A 674 6.62 31.69 -7.33
N SER A 675 7.06 31.34 -6.12
CA SER A 675 6.71 30.02 -5.55
C SER A 675 5.43 30.11 -4.73
N LYS A 676 4.40 29.39 -5.13
CA LYS A 676 3.22 29.11 -4.29
C LYS A 676 3.71 28.35 -3.05
N LEU A 677 3.23 28.78 -1.87
CA LEU A 677 3.27 27.99 -0.64
C LEU A 677 2.45 26.71 -0.90
N GLU A 678 3.11 25.62 -1.25
CA GLU A 678 2.45 24.32 -1.33
C GLU A 678 2.69 23.54 -0.05
N ASP A 679 1.56 23.08 0.48
CA ASP A 679 1.49 22.20 1.65
C ASP A 679 2.32 20.95 1.45
N THR A 680 3.15 20.67 2.44
CA THR A 680 4.24 19.69 2.41
C THR A 680 3.79 18.23 2.64
N GLU A 681 2.53 17.86 2.39
CA GLU A 681 2.08 16.48 2.62
C GLU A 681 2.20 15.53 1.42
N ASN A 682 2.32 16.08 0.22
CA ASN A 682 2.58 15.27 -0.98
C ASN A 682 3.88 15.74 -1.62
N GLY A 683 4.91 14.90 -1.53
CA GLY A 683 6.23 15.17 -2.06
C GLY A 683 6.26 15.35 -3.57
N SER A 684 5.74 16.46 -4.08
CA SER A 684 6.00 16.90 -5.43
C SER A 684 7.30 17.71 -5.45
N GLU A 685 8.31 17.10 -5.99
CA GLU A 685 9.70 17.57 -6.14
C GLU A 685 9.84 18.62 -7.22
N TYR A 686 9.17 19.73 -7.21
CA TYR A 686 9.51 20.81 -8.15
C TYR A 686 9.34 22.18 -7.52
N ASN A 687 10.37 22.57 -6.73
CA ASN A 687 10.68 23.98 -6.53
C ASN A 687 12.19 24.21 -6.73
N SER A 688 12.54 24.89 -7.79
CA SER A 688 13.89 25.25 -8.19
C SER A 688 14.53 26.30 -7.27
N GLY A 689 14.75 25.94 -5.99
CA GLY A 689 15.44 26.79 -5.06
C GLY A 689 16.05 26.01 -3.91
N SER A 690 17.32 26.31 -3.54
CA SER A 690 17.99 25.73 -2.37
C SER A 690 17.13 25.94 -1.12
N LYS A 691 16.89 24.89 -0.35
CA LYS A 691 16.17 24.90 0.92
C LYS A 691 17.22 25.01 2.04
N GLY A 692 16.80 25.47 3.22
CA GLY A 692 17.63 25.31 4.40
C GLY A 692 17.39 23.96 5.03
N ALA A 693 18.44 23.32 5.51
CA ALA A 693 18.35 22.05 6.21
C ALA A 693 19.12 22.07 7.55
N MET A 694 18.53 21.48 8.59
CA MET A 694 19.16 21.24 9.87
C MET A 694 18.85 19.81 10.31
N LEU A 695 19.89 19.04 10.61
CA LEU A 695 19.74 17.71 11.21
C LEU A 695 20.46 17.65 12.56
N GLY A 696 19.82 17.03 13.54
CA GLY A 696 20.38 16.79 14.87
C GLY A 696 20.77 15.33 15.05
N LEU A 697 22.01 15.10 15.48
CA LEU A 697 22.58 13.78 15.73
C LEU A 697 23.12 13.69 17.15
N THR A 698 22.77 12.65 17.89
CA THR A 698 23.42 12.29 19.16
C THR A 698 24.69 11.48 18.90
N GLY A 699 25.68 11.67 19.74
CA GLY A 699 26.89 10.83 19.76
C GLY A 699 26.70 9.56 20.59
N THR A 700 27.79 8.81 20.76
CA THR A 700 27.82 7.70 21.72
C THR A 700 27.78 8.28 23.12
N THR A 701 26.78 7.97 23.91
CA THR A 701 26.60 8.53 25.24
C THR A 701 26.11 7.49 26.24
N LEU A 702 26.52 7.67 27.51
CA LEU A 702 25.98 6.91 28.65
C LEU A 702 24.86 7.67 29.37
N LYS A 703 24.53 8.89 28.92
CA LYS A 703 23.45 9.70 29.47
C LYS A 703 22.11 9.20 28.95
N ASN A 704 21.01 9.70 29.51
CA ASN A 704 19.66 9.35 29.14
C ASN A 704 19.25 9.97 27.78
N ALA A 705 19.94 9.58 26.73
CA ALA A 705 19.72 9.98 25.34
C ALA A 705 19.99 8.79 24.40
N PRO A 706 19.32 8.69 23.25
CA PRO A 706 19.65 7.67 22.27
C PRO A 706 21.07 7.88 21.73
N SER A 707 21.84 6.80 21.55
CA SER A 707 23.19 6.87 21.02
C SER A 707 23.22 6.77 19.52
N ASN A 708 24.03 7.61 18.86
CA ASN A 708 24.22 7.61 17.40
C ASN A 708 22.91 7.69 16.61
N PHE A 709 21.97 8.50 17.09
CA PHE A 709 20.61 8.58 16.57
C PHE A 709 20.33 9.97 15.99
N PHE A 710 19.88 10.02 14.73
CA PHE A 710 19.32 11.24 14.17
C PHE A 710 17.96 11.52 14.82
N PHE A 711 17.89 12.56 15.62
CA PHE A 711 16.72 12.87 16.44
C PHE A 711 15.89 14.03 15.95
N LEU A 712 16.38 14.85 15.04
CA LEU A 712 15.71 16.01 14.50
C LEU A 712 16.00 16.19 13.01
N GLU A 713 14.93 16.42 12.22
CA GLU A 713 14.99 16.85 10.83
C GLU A 713 14.20 18.15 10.65
N TYR A 714 14.82 19.15 10.05
CA TYR A 714 14.21 20.41 9.66
C TYR A 714 14.69 20.77 8.26
N ILE A 715 13.84 20.61 7.25
CA ILE A 715 14.16 20.87 5.85
C ILE A 715 13.04 21.70 5.28
N THR A 716 13.27 23.01 5.14
CA THR A 716 12.23 23.94 4.73
C THR A 716 12.81 25.20 4.13
N ARG A 717 11.95 25.97 3.49
CA ARG A 717 12.26 27.32 3.03
C ARG A 717 11.18 28.29 3.52
N PRO A 718 11.29 28.85 4.73
CA PRO A 718 10.37 29.86 5.22
C PRO A 718 10.37 31.11 4.33
N GLN A 719 9.42 32.02 4.56
CA GLN A 719 9.28 33.26 3.79
C GLN A 719 10.52 34.14 3.81
N THR A 720 11.25 34.13 4.92
CA THR A 720 12.50 34.87 5.06
C THR A 720 13.59 33.98 5.66
N ALA A 721 14.85 34.26 5.35
CA ALA A 721 15.99 33.52 5.89
C ALA A 721 16.12 33.69 7.42
N GLU A 722 15.72 34.85 7.95
CA GLU A 722 15.74 35.14 9.40
C GLU A 722 14.85 34.18 10.18
N ILE A 723 13.70 33.76 9.65
CA ILE A 723 12.82 32.75 10.28
C ILE A 723 13.57 31.41 10.39
N PHE A 724 14.27 30.99 9.33
CA PHE A 724 15.10 29.79 9.36
C PHE A 724 16.23 29.91 10.40
N PHE A 725 16.89 31.08 10.48
CA PHE A 725 17.99 31.32 11.41
C PHE A 725 17.51 31.24 12.86
N GLU A 726 16.37 31.86 13.14
CA GLU A 726 15.75 31.86 14.46
C GLU A 726 15.24 30.49 14.88
N ASP A 727 14.62 29.75 13.96
CA ASP A 727 14.18 28.38 14.19
C ASP A 727 15.36 27.47 14.58
N CYS A 728 16.47 27.56 13.83
CA CYS A 728 17.68 26.79 14.12
C CYS A 728 18.30 27.18 15.46
N LEU A 729 18.33 28.48 15.77
CA LEU A 729 18.82 28.96 17.06
C LEU A 729 18.00 28.44 18.23
N MET A 730 16.67 28.51 18.12
CA MET A 730 15.77 27.97 19.15
C MET A 730 15.98 26.46 19.33
N ALA A 731 16.14 25.68 18.25
CA ALA A 731 16.44 24.25 18.36
C ALA A 731 17.76 24.00 19.11
N CYS A 732 18.82 24.72 18.77
CA CYS A 732 20.11 24.63 19.47
C CYS A 732 20.00 24.96 20.98
N ILE A 733 19.26 26.00 21.34
CA ILE A 733 19.03 26.40 22.73
C ILE A 733 18.22 25.36 23.48
N PHE A 734 17.11 24.88 22.87
CA PHE A 734 16.24 23.89 23.51
C PHE A 734 16.99 22.61 23.88
N TYR A 735 17.80 22.09 22.95
CA TYR A 735 18.61 20.91 23.20
C TYR A 735 19.88 21.19 24.00
N GLY A 736 20.29 22.44 24.09
CA GLY A 736 21.60 22.81 24.71
C GLY A 736 22.76 22.25 23.94
N MET A 737 22.67 22.06 22.62
CA MET A 737 23.67 21.45 21.73
C MET A 737 24.16 22.45 20.69
N PRO A 738 25.47 22.37 20.30
CA PRO A 738 26.02 23.26 19.28
C PRO A 738 25.69 22.82 17.86
N ALA A 739 25.92 23.73 16.90
CA ALA A 739 25.75 23.46 15.48
C ALA A 739 27.05 23.69 14.69
N LEU A 740 27.34 22.78 13.75
CA LEU A 740 28.32 22.99 12.69
C LEU A 740 27.60 23.58 11.47
N ILE A 741 27.99 24.79 11.10
CA ILE A 741 27.30 25.62 10.14
C ILE A 741 28.21 25.87 8.95
N GLU A 742 27.64 25.84 7.72
CA GLU A 742 28.39 26.26 6.54
C GLU A 742 28.84 27.73 6.66
N SER A 743 30.12 27.99 6.51
CA SER A 743 30.67 29.36 6.68
C SER A 743 30.66 30.21 5.42
N ASN A 744 30.37 29.67 4.26
CA ASN A 744 30.30 30.41 2.99
C ASN A 744 29.15 31.43 2.96
N LYS A 745 28.13 31.22 3.77
CA LYS A 745 26.95 32.08 3.92
C LYS A 745 26.96 32.70 5.32
N THR A 746 27.57 33.87 5.44
CA THR A 746 27.90 34.46 6.74
C THR A 746 26.73 35.02 7.52
N ARG A 747 25.61 35.37 6.91
CA ARG A 747 24.41 35.95 7.56
C ARG A 747 23.92 35.11 8.73
N PHE A 748 23.86 33.81 8.58
CA PHE A 748 23.44 32.89 9.62
C PHE A 748 24.36 32.90 10.83
N LEU A 749 25.67 32.86 10.61
CA LEU A 749 26.68 32.95 11.67
C LEU A 749 26.66 34.29 12.37
N LEU A 750 26.47 35.40 11.63
CA LEU A 750 26.28 36.74 12.18
C LEU A 750 25.02 36.81 13.05
N HIS A 751 23.92 36.12 12.68
CA HIS A 751 22.73 36.06 13.50
C HIS A 751 23.03 35.46 14.88
N PHE A 752 23.71 34.32 14.96
CA PHE A 752 24.09 33.67 16.23
C PHE A 752 25.00 34.60 17.05
N ARG A 753 25.99 35.21 16.41
CA ARG A 753 26.91 36.11 17.09
C ARG A 753 26.17 37.34 17.64
N ASN A 754 25.37 38.03 16.85
CA ASN A 754 24.71 39.25 17.21
C ASN A 754 23.64 39.06 18.29
N ARG A 755 23.07 37.86 18.38
CA ARG A 755 22.11 37.43 19.42
C ARG A 755 22.82 36.96 20.70
N GLY A 756 24.18 36.97 20.75
CA GLY A 756 24.93 36.53 21.93
C GLY A 756 25.10 35.02 22.09
N TYR A 757 24.79 34.25 21.03
CA TYR A 757 24.84 32.78 21.01
C TYR A 757 26.02 32.25 20.16
N ARG A 758 27.10 33.04 20.03
CA ARG A 758 28.28 32.63 19.25
C ARG A 758 28.85 31.27 19.74
N GLY A 759 28.73 30.96 21.02
CA GLY A 759 29.19 29.69 21.59
C GLY A 759 28.46 28.47 21.08
N TYR A 760 27.33 28.62 20.44
CA TYR A 760 26.59 27.51 19.77
C TYR A 760 27.11 27.20 18.38
N SER A 761 27.85 28.12 17.72
CA SER A 761 28.51 27.85 16.44
C SER A 761 29.87 27.16 16.68
N ILE A 762 30.03 25.93 16.19
CA ILE A 762 31.27 25.16 16.31
C ILE A 762 32.35 25.82 15.46
N ASN A 763 33.55 25.99 16.04
CA ASN A 763 34.71 26.40 15.27
C ASN A 763 35.12 25.25 14.33
N ARG A 764 35.72 25.60 13.22
CA ARG A 764 36.33 24.56 12.37
C ARG A 764 37.43 23.87 13.15
N PHE A 765 37.51 22.57 13.00
CA PHE A 765 38.40 21.67 13.77
C PHE A 765 39.45 20.98 12.88
N ASP A 766 39.43 21.25 11.58
CA ASP A 766 40.40 20.76 10.58
C ASP A 766 41.72 21.57 10.65
N LYS A 767 41.73 22.69 11.36
CA LYS A 767 42.89 23.54 11.60
C LYS A 767 43.07 23.83 13.11
N PRO A 768 44.30 23.98 13.55
CA PRO A 768 44.57 24.44 14.94
C PRO A 768 44.05 25.86 15.16
N MET A 769 43.58 26.18 16.37
CA MET A 769 42.96 27.45 16.72
C MET A 769 43.88 28.66 16.46
N ASN A 770 45.19 28.50 16.63
CA ASN A 770 46.18 29.56 16.36
C ASN A 770 46.31 29.90 14.86
N LYS A 771 45.93 29.00 13.97
CA LYS A 771 45.92 29.20 12.49
C LYS A 771 44.59 29.69 11.92
N LEU A 772 43.57 29.84 12.77
CA LEU A 772 42.29 30.41 12.33
C LEU A 772 42.42 31.92 12.18
N SER A 773 41.82 32.46 11.14
CA SER A 773 41.64 33.89 10.96
C SER A 773 40.75 34.49 12.04
N GLN A 774 40.84 35.81 12.24
CA GLN A 774 40.02 36.48 13.23
C GLN A 774 38.52 36.30 12.96
N THR A 775 38.11 36.33 11.69
CA THR A 775 36.71 36.08 11.27
C THR A 775 36.27 34.65 11.59
N GLU A 776 37.10 33.65 11.35
CA GLU A 776 36.79 32.25 11.67
C GLU A 776 36.65 32.04 13.20
N LYS A 777 37.48 32.74 14.02
CA LYS A 777 37.33 32.73 15.47
C LYS A 777 36.06 33.45 15.96
N ASP A 778 35.74 34.59 15.33
CA ASP A 778 34.58 35.41 15.72
C ASP A 778 33.22 34.80 15.31
N LEU A 779 33.14 34.08 14.18
CA LEU A 779 31.89 33.54 13.64
C LEU A 779 31.77 32.04 13.84
N GLY A 780 32.85 31.29 13.73
CA GLY A 780 32.83 29.81 13.65
C GLY A 780 32.40 29.32 12.28
N GLY A 781 31.87 28.08 12.25
CA GLY A 781 31.47 27.43 11.02
C GLY A 781 32.60 26.73 10.29
N ILE A 782 32.27 26.04 9.19
CA ILE A 782 33.22 25.32 8.35
C ILE A 782 32.95 25.65 6.88
N PRO A 783 33.98 25.86 6.04
CA PRO A 783 33.77 26.11 4.62
C PRO A 783 33.29 24.82 3.93
N SER A 784 32.44 24.96 2.93
CA SER A 784 31.96 23.83 2.13
C SER A 784 32.93 23.45 0.99
N SER A 785 33.97 24.22 0.79
CA SER A 785 34.97 24.05 -0.28
C SER A 785 36.33 23.63 0.32
N GLY A 786 36.82 22.49 -0.10
CA GLY A 786 38.08 21.89 0.32
C GLY A 786 38.01 20.38 0.15
N ALA A 787 38.96 19.80 -0.57
CA ALA A 787 38.93 18.36 -0.86
C ALA A 787 38.81 17.52 0.41
N ASP A 788 39.59 17.87 1.49
CA ASP A 788 39.58 17.15 2.74
C ASP A 788 38.24 17.25 3.49
N ILE A 789 37.61 18.43 3.45
CA ILE A 789 36.29 18.63 4.08
C ILE A 789 35.23 17.86 3.34
N ILE A 790 35.24 17.95 2.00
CA ILE A 790 34.31 17.22 1.16
C ILE A 790 34.46 15.71 1.35
N THR A 791 35.72 15.21 1.41
CA THR A 791 36.00 13.79 1.66
C THR A 791 35.53 13.38 3.05
N SER A 792 35.84 14.15 4.11
CA SER A 792 35.39 13.87 5.47
C SER A 792 33.85 13.87 5.60
N HIS A 793 33.19 14.73 4.84
CA HIS A 793 31.74 14.85 4.83
C HIS A 793 31.07 13.57 4.31
N TRP A 794 31.40 13.13 3.11
CA TRP A 794 30.73 11.96 2.54
C TRP A 794 31.23 10.63 3.11
N THR A 795 32.51 10.47 3.47
CA THR A 795 33.01 9.28 4.18
C THR A 795 32.40 9.14 5.58
N GLY A 796 32.09 10.27 6.24
CA GLY A 796 31.33 10.27 7.49
C GLY A 796 29.93 9.68 7.30
N ILE A 797 29.20 10.11 6.27
CA ILE A 797 27.86 9.58 5.96
C ILE A 797 27.94 8.09 5.59
N GLU A 798 28.87 7.70 4.74
CA GLU A 798 29.09 6.30 4.35
C GLU A 798 29.33 5.42 5.59
N SER A 799 30.24 5.83 6.48
CA SER A 799 30.50 5.12 7.74
C SER A 799 29.26 5.05 8.66
N TYR A 800 28.42 6.10 8.66
CA TYR A 800 27.18 6.09 9.43
C TYR A 800 26.17 5.11 8.82
N ILE A 801 26.01 5.12 7.50
CA ILE A 801 25.12 4.18 6.78
C ILE A 801 25.55 2.75 7.07
N ASP A 802 26.84 2.46 6.96
CA ASP A 802 27.35 1.11 7.23
C ASP A 802 27.02 0.60 8.63
N LYS A 803 27.10 1.46 9.63
CA LYS A 803 26.91 1.08 11.03
C LYS A 803 25.47 1.11 11.51
N TYR A 804 24.67 2.05 11.03
CA TYR A 804 23.39 2.40 11.66
C TYR A 804 22.19 2.41 10.72
N VAL A 805 22.35 2.14 9.44
CA VAL A 805 21.27 2.18 8.44
C VAL A 805 21.08 0.83 7.80
N GLY A 806 19.82 0.48 7.52
CA GLY A 806 19.44 -0.74 6.81
C GLY A 806 19.77 -2.02 7.58
N LYS A 807 19.64 -3.14 6.89
CA LYS A 807 19.90 -4.46 7.47
C LYS A 807 21.39 -4.71 7.66
N TYR A 808 21.75 -5.19 8.83
CA TYR A 808 23.12 -5.65 9.08
C TYR A 808 23.38 -6.98 8.37
N CYS A 809 24.51 -7.08 7.69
CA CYS A 809 24.96 -8.31 7.03
C CYS A 809 26.33 -8.69 7.58
N GLN A 810 26.46 -9.92 8.07
CA GLN A 810 27.71 -10.42 8.60
C GLN A 810 28.82 -10.39 7.55
N GLY A 811 30.00 -9.88 7.90
CA GLY A 811 31.14 -9.76 7.01
C GLY A 811 31.18 -8.49 6.14
N GLN A 812 30.12 -7.71 6.05
CA GLN A 812 30.14 -6.43 5.34
C GLN A 812 30.67 -5.28 6.21
N ASN A 813 30.47 -5.38 7.53
CA ASN A 813 30.93 -4.37 8.49
C ASN A 813 31.41 -5.02 9.80
N THR A 814 32.68 -5.25 9.90
CA THR A 814 33.32 -5.88 11.08
C THR A 814 33.24 -5.05 12.36
N PHE A 815 32.89 -3.76 12.25
CA PHE A 815 32.78 -2.84 13.38
C PHE A 815 31.33 -2.53 13.77
N ALA A 816 30.36 -3.13 13.07
CA ALA A 816 28.96 -2.92 13.41
C ALA A 816 28.64 -3.53 14.78
N VAL A 817 27.89 -2.79 15.59
CA VAL A 817 27.44 -3.23 16.91
C VAL A 817 26.18 -4.10 16.81
N ARG A 818 25.45 -4.01 15.68
CA ARG A 818 24.20 -4.76 15.43
C ARG A 818 24.46 -6.23 15.17
N GLU A 819 23.51 -7.07 15.56
CA GLU A 819 23.50 -8.48 15.22
C GLU A 819 23.11 -8.70 13.75
N GLU A 820 23.44 -9.89 13.19
CA GLU A 820 23.08 -10.24 11.82
C GLU A 820 21.55 -10.20 11.63
N GLY A 821 21.11 -9.48 10.62
CA GLY A 821 19.68 -9.30 10.30
C GLY A 821 18.98 -8.21 11.10
N GLU A 822 19.66 -7.59 12.07
CA GLU A 822 19.09 -6.46 12.80
C GLU A 822 18.96 -5.22 11.91
N MET A 823 17.81 -4.56 11.99
CA MET A 823 17.54 -3.36 11.21
C MET A 823 18.14 -2.11 11.87
N GLY A 824 18.58 -1.16 11.07
CA GLY A 824 19.05 0.14 11.53
C GLY A 824 17.95 1.03 12.08
N SER A 825 18.35 2.22 12.56
CA SER A 825 17.48 3.13 13.32
C SER A 825 17.28 4.52 12.73
N MET A 826 17.65 4.75 11.44
CA MET A 826 17.46 6.06 10.78
C MET A 826 15.97 6.31 10.46
N PRO A 827 15.28 7.26 11.17
CA PRO A 827 13.85 7.40 11.06
C PRO A 827 13.37 8.38 9.98
N PHE A 828 14.26 9.17 9.37
CA PHE A 828 13.91 10.27 8.47
C PHE A 828 13.98 9.84 7.00
N ASP A 829 12.82 9.51 6.44
CA ASP A 829 12.69 9.04 5.05
C ASP A 829 13.18 10.07 4.04
N ARG A 830 13.03 11.36 4.33
CA ARG A 830 13.46 12.41 3.40
C ARG A 830 14.99 12.46 3.28
N THR A 831 15.68 12.39 4.41
CA THR A 831 17.13 12.33 4.45
C THR A 831 17.64 11.03 3.79
N LEU A 832 17.00 9.89 4.05
CA LEU A 832 17.34 8.61 3.38
C LEU A 832 17.20 8.71 1.86
N LYS A 833 16.13 9.31 1.35
CA LYS A 833 15.92 9.51 -0.09
C LYS A 833 16.94 10.46 -0.72
N ASP A 834 17.37 11.45 0.05
CA ASP A 834 18.41 12.39 -0.37
C ASP A 834 19.77 11.67 -0.49
N TRP A 835 20.11 10.83 0.50
CA TRP A 835 21.29 9.97 0.46
C TRP A 835 21.25 8.99 -0.71
N ALA A 836 20.11 8.37 -0.99
CA ALA A 836 19.95 7.43 -2.10
C ALA A 836 20.19 8.05 -3.49
N LYS A 837 20.07 9.37 -3.60
CA LYS A 837 20.24 10.11 -4.84
C LYS A 837 21.51 10.94 -4.90
N PHE A 838 22.30 10.95 -3.80
CA PHE A 838 23.42 11.86 -3.64
C PHE A 838 24.51 11.67 -4.72
N ASN A 839 24.89 12.79 -5.34
CA ASN A 839 25.96 12.84 -6.32
C ASN A 839 26.93 13.98 -5.96
N VAL A 840 28.19 13.64 -5.77
CA VAL A 840 29.24 14.61 -5.39
C VAL A 840 29.37 15.76 -6.39
N ALA A 841 29.18 15.50 -7.69
CA ALA A 841 29.27 16.52 -8.73
C ALA A 841 28.12 17.54 -8.68
N LYS A 842 26.98 17.17 -8.08
CA LYS A 842 25.77 18.01 -7.94
C LYS A 842 25.37 18.17 -6.46
N ARG A 843 26.31 18.17 -5.57
CA ARG A 843 26.07 18.16 -4.11
C ARG A 843 25.18 19.29 -3.60
N THR A 844 25.13 20.43 -4.30
CA THR A 844 24.29 21.58 -3.92
C THR A 844 22.79 21.33 -4.07
N ASP A 845 22.40 20.22 -4.68
CA ASP A 845 20.98 19.84 -4.86
C ASP A 845 20.46 18.96 -3.71
N PHE A 846 21.31 18.65 -2.72
CA PHE A 846 21.06 17.68 -1.65
C PHE A 846 21.21 18.29 -0.25
N ASP A 847 20.34 19.23 0.10
CA ASP A 847 20.42 20.02 1.34
C ASP A 847 20.42 19.13 2.61
N ALA A 848 19.60 18.05 2.63
CA ALA A 848 19.56 17.11 3.75
C ALA A 848 20.85 16.30 3.90
N THR A 849 21.46 15.90 2.79
CA THR A 849 22.75 15.20 2.80
C THR A 849 23.84 16.11 3.33
N ILE A 850 23.87 17.36 2.89
CA ILE A 850 24.87 18.33 3.38
C ILE A 850 24.72 18.56 4.89
N ALA A 851 23.52 18.83 5.36
CA ALA A 851 23.27 19.05 6.78
C ALA A 851 23.56 17.80 7.63
N SER A 852 23.19 16.60 7.17
CA SER A 852 23.49 15.34 7.89
C SER A 852 24.99 15.07 8.00
N GLY A 853 25.74 15.31 6.94
CA GLY A 853 27.19 15.18 6.96
C GLY A 853 27.86 16.15 7.94
N TYR A 854 27.39 17.40 8.01
CA TYR A 854 27.86 18.33 9.03
C TYR A 854 27.49 17.89 10.45
N ALA A 855 26.33 17.31 10.69
CA ALA A 855 25.97 16.74 11.99
C ALA A 855 26.92 15.61 12.40
N ILE A 856 27.20 14.69 11.47
CA ILE A 856 28.16 13.59 11.70
C ILE A 856 29.56 14.12 11.98
N MET A 857 30.05 15.07 11.18
CA MET A 857 31.34 15.70 11.39
C MET A 857 31.43 16.41 12.74
N ALA A 858 30.36 17.10 13.15
CA ALA A 858 30.28 17.80 14.41
C ALA A 858 30.32 16.85 15.60
N VAL A 859 29.62 15.73 15.56
CA VAL A 859 29.62 14.71 16.61
C VAL A 859 30.97 14.00 16.69
N ASN A 860 31.56 13.69 15.54
CA ASN A 860 32.85 13.00 15.48
C ASN A 860 34.06 13.93 15.61
N ARG A 861 33.85 15.25 15.85
CA ARG A 861 34.95 16.21 15.97
C ARG A 861 35.89 15.81 17.09
N LYS A 862 37.16 15.67 16.78
CA LYS A 862 38.22 15.62 17.77
C LYS A 862 38.85 17.01 17.83
N PRO A 863 39.02 17.62 19.02
CA PRO A 863 39.78 18.85 19.12
C PRO A 863 41.19 18.55 18.59
N TYR A 864 41.68 19.41 17.70
CA TYR A 864 43.08 19.33 17.26
C TYR A 864 44.00 19.46 18.46
N ILE A 865 44.63 18.35 18.83
CA ILE A 865 45.70 18.35 19.80
C ILE A 865 46.99 18.46 18.99
N GLU A 866 47.65 19.60 19.14
CA GLU A 866 48.98 19.77 18.53
C GLU A 866 49.88 18.61 18.96
N PRO A 867 50.49 17.83 18.05
CA PRO A 867 51.34 16.74 18.43
C PRO A 867 52.48 17.37 19.26
N LYS A 868 52.59 16.96 20.53
CA LYS A 868 53.71 17.36 21.34
C LYS A 868 54.99 16.94 20.61
N PRO A 869 55.96 17.84 20.43
CA PRO A 869 57.24 17.40 19.87
C PRO A 869 57.71 16.20 20.66
N PRO A 870 58.29 15.17 20.01
CA PRO A 870 58.77 14.01 20.74
C PRO A 870 59.71 14.52 21.85
N THR A 871 59.28 14.36 23.09
CA THR A 871 60.16 14.54 24.24
C THR A 871 61.37 13.70 23.95
N SER A 872 62.53 14.33 23.87
CA SER A 872 63.85 13.75 23.67
C SER A 872 63.91 12.37 24.35
N ALA A 873 64.27 11.37 23.55
CA ALA A 873 64.37 9.99 23.96
C ALA A 873 64.97 9.90 25.36
N VAL A 874 64.24 9.45 26.35
CA VAL A 874 64.77 9.02 27.63
C VAL A 874 65.56 7.78 27.28
N SER A 875 66.88 7.94 27.32
CA SER A 875 67.80 6.80 27.23
C SER A 875 67.59 5.93 28.47
N ILE A 876 66.93 4.84 28.32
CA ILE A 876 66.85 3.77 29.33
C ILE A 876 68.23 3.09 29.32
N GLN A 877 69.12 3.47 30.27
CA GLN A 877 70.32 2.70 30.56
C GLN A 877 69.89 1.40 31.24
N PHE A 878 69.99 0.32 30.54
CA PHE A 878 69.94 -1.02 31.13
C PHE A 878 71.20 -1.21 31.93
N LYS A 879 71.15 -1.27 33.27
CA LYS A 879 72.22 -1.81 34.13
C LYS A 879 72.35 -3.30 33.83
N GLN A 880 73.44 -3.71 33.12
CA GLN A 880 73.84 -5.10 33.09
C GLN A 880 74.21 -5.53 34.48
N TYR A 881 73.51 -6.43 35.11
CA TYR A 881 73.99 -7.21 36.24
C TYR A 881 74.83 -8.33 35.67
N SER A 882 76.18 -8.21 35.80
CA SER A 882 76.99 -9.35 35.62
C SER A 882 77.03 -10.11 36.94
N ASN A 883 76.85 -11.44 36.82
CA ASN A 883 77.15 -12.35 37.92
C ASN A 883 78.67 -12.24 38.34
#